data_b773b5e6027b05aea9f713d0a3e5dfcc
#
_entry.id   b773b5e6027b05aea9f713d0a3e5dfcc
#
_cell.length_a   1.000
_cell.length_b   1.000
_cell.length_c   1.000
_cell.angle_alpha   90.00
_cell.angle_beta   90.00
_cell.angle_gamma   90.00
#
_symmetry.space_group_name_H-M   'P 1'
#
loop_
_entity.id
_entity.type
_entity.pdbx_description
1 polymer ?
#
loop_
_entity_poly.entity_id
_entity_poly.type
_entity_poly.pdbx_seq_one_letter_code
_entity_poly.pdbx_strand_id
1 'polypeptide(L)'
;MGKIGLLGLACLMLLPSPAMARSNALSPLGINTNEVLDDDASAPFVDVFRDSTPFEEARPWLTKGNIIYDKNGWPTNLNGGQVGARFINKLPAGTIPDGNYIVLYDGVGTLQYGNDAKLVSKTPGREIISIKAGADKELRATLLITKTDNRNPLRNIRVLMPGGICSNNPYKRVHSKASCRGSQYLSFEKHSKKIIFNPDYLNYMKDFKVLRFMNMAGITRNPIKEWSKRPLMTKSTWGGKPTVRGAPLEIMVALANKNNSDAWFSLPHAANDHYFRKFAQYVRDNLKPGLKVYVEYTNEAWNTIFDQAHYMKDMGMKLGLDQDRDKAGYKYYSFRSVQLFNIFEQEFRGTQRLVRVMGGWTGYTRLTEMLLGYRDAYKKTDAFAIGPYFYGSTKELKKVRSVNDIFKMLYDKKLPFSIPGVEKLIAKHAKLAKDYGVSLIAYEGGQHLVDWKNRDITKAPTKYYIAANRDWRMAKAYKDFLDGWKRAGGETFISFSAPRTYQWFGSWGTREYLTQPDRQAPKHRALLSFIKNNRCWWRNCSSPQIARLSKPARNPNPIIFSQVPDSKHTKRTKAAAAKPKPKPAPKQVIAAKPRPVTIPVPAARKAVAAKPTPKVYTAQTRPAPPVRLAPRQNNAANILRSKAPVRRPAQRVTQKPRPATPAPRVVAQAPVPVVIPPRPAPRIIHQHDGVIKQRRYGRDWHQKPQNRLMNIVGGSINGGYDLAANWQTSWDKDYLHIRVDTMDDRFVKDSGAPWSDDSIEIFVDADGSRGNQFDGRNDFHFIFRWRDHQVNLSQSSPRRGDLGILQAMNRHANGYTLEASIPWRTLGVIPQNGSIIGMEVQVNDDDTGNDRDGKLAWFSKNDEAWRNPQNFGRMLLSD
;
A
#
# COMPACT_ATOMS: atom_id res chain seq x y z
N MET A 1 89.15 4.30 24.67
CA MET A 1 88.20 5.40 24.93
C MET A 1 87.23 5.47 23.76
N GLY A 2 86.14 4.78 23.79
CA GLY A 2 85.16 4.70 22.70
C GLY A 2 83.80 5.10 23.22
N LYS A 3 83.18 6.09 22.58
CA LYS A 3 81.78 6.48 22.84
C LYS A 3 80.85 5.65 21.97
N ILE A 4 80.04 4.88 22.63
CA ILE A 4 78.90 4.13 22.02
C ILE A 4 77.70 5.05 22.01
N GLY A 5 77.26 5.47 20.83
CA GLY A 5 76.02 6.21 20.65
C GLY A 5 74.83 5.29 20.56
N LEU A 6 73.90 5.41 21.48
CA LEU A 6 72.58 4.75 21.45
C LEU A 6 71.65 5.47 20.45
N LEU A 7 71.31 4.85 19.29
CA LEU A 7 70.16 5.28 18.49
C LEU A 7 68.88 4.76 19.10
N GLY A 8 68.09 5.62 19.68
CA GLY A 8 66.73 5.33 20.12
C GLY A 8 65.77 5.33 18.95
N LEU A 9 65.27 4.17 18.57
CA LEU A 9 64.20 3.99 17.59
C LEU A 9 62.84 4.34 18.22
N ALA A 10 62.35 5.57 18.01
CA ALA A 10 61.06 6.01 18.42
C ALA A 10 60.00 5.34 17.52
N CYS A 11 59.39 4.24 18.00
CA CYS A 11 58.25 3.62 17.42
C CYS A 11 57.01 4.50 17.62
N LEU A 12 56.67 5.36 16.66
CA LEU A 12 55.39 6.09 16.63
C LEU A 12 54.25 5.07 16.53
N MET A 13 53.68 4.73 17.69
CA MET A 13 52.35 4.05 17.67
C MET A 13 51.34 5.02 17.09
N LEU A 14 50.92 4.75 15.86
CA LEU A 14 49.72 5.33 15.24
C LEU A 14 48.52 4.89 16.10
N LEU A 15 48.14 5.69 17.10
CA LEU A 15 46.85 5.54 17.75
C LEU A 15 45.77 5.68 16.69
N PRO A 16 44.84 4.72 16.58
CA PRO A 16 43.74 4.85 15.66
C PRO A 16 42.97 6.13 16.07
N SER A 17 42.78 7.03 15.10
CA SER A 17 41.96 8.22 15.27
C SER A 17 40.61 7.81 15.89
N PRO A 18 40.12 8.48 16.93
CA PRO A 18 38.85 8.17 17.54
C PRO A 18 37.78 8.24 16.43
N ALA A 19 37.13 7.13 16.13
CA ALA A 19 36.03 7.10 15.21
C ALA A 19 35.05 8.18 15.67
N MET A 20 34.83 9.23 14.85
CA MET A 20 33.88 10.29 15.17
C MET A 20 32.56 9.63 15.55
N ALA A 21 32.15 9.81 16.80
CA ALA A 21 30.87 9.28 17.26
C ALA A 21 29.76 9.83 16.37
N ARG A 22 28.89 8.97 15.87
CA ARG A 22 27.76 9.40 15.01
C ARG A 22 26.86 10.35 15.80
N SER A 23 26.44 11.45 15.18
CA SER A 23 25.64 12.51 15.84
C SER A 23 24.30 12.01 16.38
N ASN A 24 23.68 11.03 15.70
CA ASN A 24 22.38 10.42 16.04
C ASN A 24 22.48 9.19 16.96
N ALA A 25 23.66 8.80 17.41
CA ALA A 25 23.85 7.54 18.16
C ALA A 25 22.99 7.44 19.43
N LEU A 26 22.75 8.58 20.08
CA LEU A 26 21.97 8.67 21.31
C LEU A 26 20.55 9.22 21.09
N SER A 27 20.11 9.39 19.84
CA SER A 27 18.74 9.80 19.56
C SER A 27 17.76 8.68 19.94
N PRO A 28 16.68 8.99 20.68
CA PRO A 28 15.66 8.01 21.03
C PRO A 28 14.67 7.77 19.87
N LEU A 29 14.75 8.57 18.80
CA LEU A 29 13.80 8.56 17.73
C LEU A 29 14.38 7.95 16.43
N GLY A 30 13.49 7.29 15.70
CA GLY A 30 13.65 6.94 14.31
C GLY A 30 12.54 7.55 13.46
N ILE A 31 12.58 7.25 12.15
CA ILE A 31 11.62 7.75 11.18
C ILE A 31 11.27 6.66 10.15
N ASN A 32 10.00 6.55 9.76
CA ASN A 32 9.58 5.79 8.60
C ASN A 32 9.93 6.56 7.33
N THR A 33 10.61 5.91 6.39
CA THR A 33 10.78 6.42 5.03
C THR A 33 9.46 6.36 4.28
N ASN A 34 9.31 7.13 3.20
CA ASN A 34 8.11 7.07 2.36
C ASN A 34 8.22 5.98 1.29
N GLU A 35 7.09 5.72 0.61
CA GLU A 35 7.05 4.96 -0.63
C GLU A 35 7.84 5.70 -1.71
N VAL A 36 8.41 4.95 -2.65
CA VAL A 36 9.04 5.51 -3.86
C VAL A 36 7.95 5.79 -4.88
N LEU A 37 7.59 7.05 -5.04
CA LEU A 37 6.48 7.52 -5.90
C LEU A 37 6.83 8.86 -6.54
N ASP A 38 6.22 9.15 -7.69
CA ASP A 38 6.34 10.41 -8.40
C ASP A 38 5.73 11.63 -7.64
N ASP A 39 4.96 11.38 -6.59
CA ASP A 39 4.39 12.38 -5.67
C ASP A 39 5.04 12.35 -4.27
N ASP A 40 6.20 11.68 -4.11
CA ASP A 40 6.91 11.64 -2.83
C ASP A 40 7.56 12.99 -2.49
N ALA A 41 6.92 13.73 -1.58
CA ALA A 41 7.39 15.02 -1.10
C ALA A 41 8.67 14.94 -0.22
N SER A 42 9.19 13.75 0.04
CA SER A 42 10.50 13.57 0.68
C SER A 42 11.67 13.62 -0.33
N ALA A 43 11.41 13.44 -1.61
CA ALA A 43 12.36 13.55 -2.72
C ALA A 43 13.75 12.96 -2.41
N PRO A 44 13.88 11.64 -2.19
CA PRO A 44 15.07 11.04 -1.59
C PRO A 44 16.28 10.99 -2.54
N PHE A 45 16.09 11.09 -3.85
CA PHE A 45 17.13 10.83 -4.84
C PHE A 45 17.56 12.06 -5.61
N VAL A 46 18.86 12.13 -5.96
CA VAL A 46 19.40 13.12 -6.92
C VAL A 46 18.89 12.85 -8.33
N ASP A 47 18.74 11.58 -8.70
CA ASP A 47 18.10 11.15 -9.95
C ASP A 47 16.59 11.01 -9.70
N VAL A 48 15.84 12.08 -9.97
CA VAL A 48 14.39 12.14 -9.72
C VAL A 48 13.59 11.18 -10.62
N PHE A 49 14.21 10.61 -11.66
CA PHE A 49 13.56 9.60 -12.48
C PHE A 49 13.38 8.26 -11.76
N ARG A 50 14.08 8.03 -10.64
CA ARG A 50 13.93 6.82 -9.82
C ARG A 50 12.58 6.71 -9.15
N ASP A 51 11.93 7.84 -8.90
CA ASP A 51 10.58 7.93 -8.31
C ASP A 51 9.47 7.84 -9.38
N SER A 52 9.81 7.74 -10.67
CA SER A 52 8.85 7.78 -11.76
C SER A 52 7.86 6.61 -11.75
N THR A 53 6.70 6.83 -12.37
CA THR A 53 5.82 5.73 -12.78
C THR A 53 6.56 4.83 -13.77
N PRO A 54 6.23 3.52 -13.83
CA PRO A 54 6.67 2.66 -14.92
C PRO A 54 6.21 3.19 -16.28
N PHE A 55 6.97 2.90 -17.33
CA PHE A 55 6.57 3.20 -18.70
C PHE A 55 5.30 2.46 -19.16
N GLU A 56 4.82 1.49 -18.38
CA GLU A 56 3.57 0.76 -18.63
C GLU A 56 2.31 1.61 -18.40
N GLU A 57 2.43 2.79 -17.76
CA GLU A 57 1.32 3.73 -17.57
C GLU A 57 0.87 4.27 -18.92
N ALA A 58 -0.29 3.77 -19.43
CA ALA A 58 -0.86 4.21 -20.68
C ALA A 58 -1.49 5.62 -20.59
N ARG A 59 -1.85 6.09 -19.41
CA ARG A 59 -2.52 7.37 -19.17
C ARG A 59 -1.70 8.31 -18.31
N PRO A 60 -1.65 9.57 -18.73
CA PRO A 60 -2.33 10.27 -19.82
C PRO A 60 -1.63 10.19 -21.20
N TRP A 61 -0.74 9.23 -21.39
CA TRP A 61 0.28 9.22 -22.43
C TRP A 61 -0.19 8.77 -23.82
N LEU A 62 -1.41 8.31 -23.97
CA LEU A 62 -1.93 7.79 -25.25
C LEU A 62 -0.98 6.74 -25.85
N THR A 63 -0.56 5.77 -25.06
CA THR A 63 0.29 4.67 -25.52
C THR A 63 -0.41 3.94 -26.67
N LYS A 64 0.24 3.87 -27.83
CA LYS A 64 -0.24 3.18 -29.02
C LYS A 64 0.73 2.06 -29.39
N GLY A 65 0.21 1.02 -30.00
CA GLY A 65 0.99 -0.15 -30.41
C GLY A 65 1.34 -1.10 -29.26
N ASN A 66 1.92 -2.22 -29.62
CA ASN A 66 2.36 -3.24 -28.65
C ASN A 66 3.80 -2.94 -28.24
N ILE A 67 3.97 -2.15 -27.17
CA ILE A 67 5.30 -1.78 -26.68
C ILE A 67 5.99 -3.01 -26.11
N ILE A 68 7.21 -3.25 -26.59
CA ILE A 68 8.06 -4.35 -26.09
C ILE A 68 9.05 -3.77 -25.09
N TYR A 69 9.09 -4.36 -23.88
CA TYR A 69 9.98 -3.97 -22.80
C TYR A 69 11.04 -5.03 -22.55
N ASP A 70 12.23 -4.60 -22.14
CA ASP A 70 13.22 -5.51 -21.57
C ASP A 70 12.84 -5.97 -20.16
N LYS A 71 13.63 -6.91 -19.62
CA LYS A 71 13.45 -7.42 -18.23
C LYS A 71 13.55 -6.34 -17.15
N ASN A 72 14.09 -5.17 -17.45
CA ASN A 72 14.26 -4.06 -16.54
C ASN A 72 13.14 -3.01 -16.67
N GLY A 73 12.26 -3.14 -17.65
CA GLY A 73 11.17 -2.21 -17.92
C GLY A 73 11.53 -1.06 -18.85
N TRP A 74 12.65 -1.15 -19.60
CA TRP A 74 12.97 -0.20 -20.65
C TRP A 74 12.26 -0.59 -21.96
N PRO A 75 11.63 0.35 -22.66
CA PRO A 75 10.99 0.06 -23.96
C PRO A 75 12.06 -0.17 -25.02
N THR A 76 12.03 -1.36 -25.62
CA THR A 76 12.98 -1.76 -26.68
C THR A 76 12.41 -1.63 -28.09
N ASN A 77 11.08 -1.72 -28.24
CA ASN A 77 10.39 -1.48 -29.48
C ASN A 77 9.03 -0.81 -29.21
N LEU A 78 8.77 0.27 -29.90
CA LEU A 78 7.52 1.02 -29.76
C LEU A 78 6.42 0.55 -30.74
N ASN A 79 6.78 -0.25 -31.76
CA ASN A 79 5.85 -0.75 -32.77
C ASN A 79 4.90 0.34 -33.34
N GLY A 80 5.47 1.52 -33.63
CA GLY A 80 4.73 2.67 -34.14
C GLY A 80 3.98 3.51 -33.07
N GLY A 81 4.03 3.08 -31.78
CA GLY A 81 3.46 3.81 -30.67
C GLY A 81 4.42 4.78 -30.00
N GLN A 82 4.04 5.22 -28.82
CA GLN A 82 4.84 6.03 -27.90
C GLN A 82 4.57 5.58 -26.47
N VAL A 83 5.49 5.91 -25.56
CA VAL A 83 5.35 5.54 -24.16
C VAL A 83 5.90 6.64 -23.27
N GLY A 84 5.28 6.85 -22.14
CA GLY A 84 5.69 7.90 -21.21
C GLY A 84 5.80 7.43 -19.77
N ALA A 85 6.48 8.24 -18.97
CA ALA A 85 6.58 8.11 -17.53
C ALA A 85 6.41 9.47 -16.88
N ARG A 86 5.68 9.53 -15.78
CA ARG A 86 5.57 10.70 -14.94
C ARG A 86 6.59 10.55 -13.82
N PHE A 87 7.49 11.53 -13.67
CA PHE A 87 8.55 11.48 -12.67
C PHE A 87 8.43 12.56 -11.59
N ILE A 88 7.52 13.51 -11.75
CA ILE A 88 7.10 14.47 -10.74
C ILE A 88 5.58 14.67 -10.87
N ASN A 89 4.86 14.59 -9.76
CA ASN A 89 3.41 14.72 -9.74
C ASN A 89 2.92 15.53 -8.54
N LYS A 90 2.51 16.78 -8.79
CA LYS A 90 1.94 17.68 -7.77
C LYS A 90 2.81 17.85 -6.53
N LEU A 91 4.12 17.87 -6.69
CA LEU A 91 5.01 18.22 -5.59
C LEU A 91 4.89 19.71 -5.26
N PRO A 92 4.80 20.09 -3.98
CA PRO A 92 4.85 21.51 -3.59
C PRO A 92 6.12 22.18 -4.10
N ALA A 93 6.00 23.41 -4.61
CA ALA A 93 7.16 24.21 -5.01
C ALA A 93 8.19 24.30 -3.88
N GLY A 94 9.46 24.13 -4.22
CA GLY A 94 10.55 24.07 -3.27
C GLY A 94 10.84 22.68 -2.69
N THR A 95 10.03 21.64 -2.95
CA THR A 95 10.36 20.27 -2.58
C THR A 95 11.71 19.84 -3.17
N ILE A 96 11.90 20.16 -4.43
CA ILE A 96 13.15 20.02 -5.16
C ILE A 96 13.52 21.38 -5.79
N PRO A 97 14.78 21.63 -6.16
CA PRO A 97 15.19 22.93 -6.67
C PRO A 97 14.60 23.21 -8.05
N ASP A 98 14.15 24.44 -8.29
CA ASP A 98 13.94 24.96 -9.63
C ASP A 98 15.29 25.04 -10.35
N GLY A 99 15.30 24.89 -11.69
CA GLY A 99 16.47 25.09 -12.53
C GLY A 99 16.65 24.08 -13.65
N ASN A 100 17.88 24.01 -14.16
CA ASN A 100 18.25 23.17 -15.30
C ASN A 100 18.69 21.79 -14.80
N TYR A 101 17.85 20.79 -15.09
CA TYR A 101 18.12 19.36 -14.83
C TYR A 101 18.86 18.73 -16.01
N ILE A 102 19.72 17.77 -15.74
CA ILE A 102 20.49 17.07 -16.76
C ILE A 102 19.87 15.70 -16.98
N VAL A 103 19.40 15.44 -18.20
CA VAL A 103 18.90 14.14 -18.61
C VAL A 103 20.03 13.39 -19.31
N LEU A 104 20.41 12.25 -18.77
CA LEU A 104 21.40 11.35 -19.34
C LEU A 104 20.73 10.04 -19.74
N TYR A 105 21.09 9.49 -20.90
CA TYR A 105 20.58 8.23 -21.40
C TYR A 105 21.56 7.53 -22.33
N ASP A 106 21.39 6.22 -22.49
CA ASP A 106 22.09 5.41 -23.49
C ASP A 106 21.11 5.07 -24.61
N GLY A 107 21.66 4.77 -25.81
CA GLY A 107 20.85 4.38 -26.97
C GLY A 107 20.44 5.54 -27.85
N VAL A 108 19.66 5.25 -28.90
CA VAL A 108 19.25 6.18 -29.94
C VAL A 108 17.72 6.30 -29.95
N GLY A 109 17.23 7.55 -29.95
CA GLY A 109 15.79 7.81 -29.98
C GLY A 109 15.46 9.27 -29.73
N THR A 110 14.19 9.53 -29.46
CA THR A 110 13.67 10.89 -29.22
C THR A 110 12.91 10.93 -27.92
N LEU A 111 13.33 11.83 -27.03
CA LEU A 111 12.65 12.19 -25.80
C LEU A 111 11.83 13.47 -26.01
N GLN A 112 10.67 13.53 -25.37
CA GLN A 112 9.85 14.74 -25.21
C GLN A 112 9.50 14.93 -23.73
N TYR A 113 9.28 16.17 -23.35
CA TYR A 113 8.98 16.54 -21.96
C TYR A 113 7.68 17.30 -21.91
N GLY A 114 6.93 17.14 -20.80
CA GLY A 114 5.65 17.77 -20.61
C GLY A 114 5.48 18.40 -19.23
N ASN A 115 4.42 19.16 -19.09
CA ASN A 115 4.06 19.97 -17.93
C ASN A 115 5.13 21.04 -17.64
N ASP A 116 5.73 21.07 -16.46
CA ASP A 116 6.72 22.05 -16.04
C ASP A 116 8.15 21.75 -16.53
N ALA A 117 8.35 20.61 -17.22
CA ALA A 117 9.63 20.25 -17.82
C ALA A 117 9.70 20.73 -19.27
N LYS A 118 10.68 21.56 -19.61
CA LYS A 118 10.89 22.12 -20.95
C LYS A 118 12.31 21.87 -21.43
N LEU A 119 12.46 21.38 -22.67
CA LEU A 119 13.78 21.19 -23.29
C LEU A 119 14.49 22.53 -23.47
N VAL A 120 15.74 22.62 -23.02
CA VAL A 120 16.62 23.78 -23.18
C VAL A 120 17.66 23.52 -24.27
N SER A 121 18.32 22.35 -24.19
CA SER A 121 19.31 21.95 -25.19
C SER A 121 19.46 20.45 -25.23
N LYS A 122 19.95 19.91 -26.35
CA LYS A 122 20.23 18.48 -26.49
C LYS A 122 21.47 18.18 -27.30
N THR A 123 22.14 17.12 -26.88
CA THR A 123 23.21 16.44 -27.63
C THR A 123 22.94 14.92 -27.50
N PRO A 124 23.50 14.07 -28.33
CA PRO A 124 23.35 12.62 -28.20
C PRO A 124 23.70 12.13 -26.79
N GLY A 125 22.78 11.42 -26.17
CA GLY A 125 22.93 10.85 -24.80
C GLY A 125 22.82 11.88 -23.66
N ARG A 126 22.61 13.17 -23.94
CA ARG A 126 22.58 14.24 -22.94
C ARG A 126 21.63 15.37 -23.35
N GLU A 127 20.62 15.65 -22.55
CA GLU A 127 19.72 16.79 -22.73
C GLU A 127 19.69 17.63 -21.45
N ILE A 128 19.36 18.91 -21.59
CA ILE A 128 19.11 19.84 -20.49
C ILE A 128 17.64 20.22 -20.55
N ILE A 129 16.95 20.08 -19.43
CA ILE A 129 15.56 20.51 -19.28
C ILE A 129 15.47 21.51 -18.14
N SER A 130 14.67 22.54 -18.32
CA SER A 130 14.27 23.46 -17.25
C SER A 130 13.06 22.90 -16.54
N ILE A 131 13.09 22.83 -15.20
CA ILE A 131 11.94 22.48 -14.37
C ILE A 131 11.71 23.64 -13.40
N LYS A 132 10.49 24.22 -13.43
CA LYS A 132 10.13 25.34 -12.58
C LYS A 132 8.62 25.30 -12.31
N ALA A 133 8.23 25.44 -11.04
CA ALA A 133 6.82 25.46 -10.67
C ALA A 133 6.05 26.59 -11.32
N GLY A 134 4.82 26.31 -11.76
CA GLY A 134 3.88 27.28 -12.28
C GLY A 134 3.25 28.16 -11.20
N ALA A 135 2.24 28.92 -11.58
CA ALA A 135 1.50 29.84 -10.69
C ALA A 135 0.74 29.10 -9.56
N ASP A 136 0.37 27.84 -9.77
CA ASP A 136 -0.29 26.98 -8.80
C ASP A 136 0.64 26.48 -7.69
N LYS A 137 1.94 26.77 -7.78
CA LYS A 137 2.99 26.36 -6.82
C LYS A 137 3.11 24.85 -6.64
N GLU A 138 2.74 24.08 -7.65
CA GLU A 138 2.96 22.65 -7.72
C GLU A 138 3.91 22.33 -8.89
N LEU A 139 4.71 21.30 -8.73
CA LEU A 139 5.60 20.77 -9.76
C LEU A 139 5.00 19.50 -10.37
N ARG A 140 5.00 19.45 -11.71
CA ARG A 140 4.62 18.26 -12.49
C ARG A 140 5.61 18.09 -13.62
N ALA A 141 6.12 16.89 -13.85
CA ALA A 141 7.01 16.63 -14.98
C ALA A 141 6.84 15.23 -15.53
N THR A 142 6.90 15.15 -16.85
CA THR A 142 6.67 13.95 -17.62
C THR A 142 7.74 13.80 -18.70
N LEU A 143 8.03 12.55 -19.05
CA LEU A 143 8.96 12.19 -20.12
C LEU A 143 8.27 11.18 -21.04
N LEU A 144 8.30 11.44 -22.35
CA LEU A 144 7.83 10.54 -23.40
C LEU A 144 8.99 10.06 -24.25
N ILE A 145 8.95 8.80 -24.63
CA ILE A 145 9.79 8.20 -25.68
C ILE A 145 8.89 8.09 -26.91
N THR A 146 9.16 8.89 -27.93
CA THR A 146 8.39 8.92 -29.18
C THR A 146 9.08 8.17 -30.33
N LYS A 147 10.39 7.93 -30.21
CA LYS A 147 11.19 7.08 -31.13
C LYS A 147 12.26 6.36 -30.31
N THR A 148 12.54 5.11 -30.66
CA THR A 148 13.69 4.35 -30.15
C THR A 148 14.21 3.45 -31.28
N ASP A 149 15.51 3.29 -31.34
CA ASP A 149 16.13 2.34 -32.27
C ASP A 149 16.07 0.94 -31.63
N ASN A 150 15.46 -0.01 -32.33
CA ASN A 150 15.28 -1.37 -31.82
C ASN A 150 16.60 -2.15 -31.64
N ARG A 151 17.69 -1.72 -32.37
CA ARG A 151 19.03 -2.31 -32.22
C ARG A 151 19.83 -1.69 -31.09
N ASN A 152 19.53 -0.42 -30.76
CA ASN A 152 20.18 0.32 -29.69
C ASN A 152 19.16 1.19 -28.95
N PRO A 153 18.20 0.56 -28.21
CA PRO A 153 17.07 1.28 -27.62
C PRO A 153 17.48 2.24 -26.50
N LEU A 154 16.65 3.27 -26.33
CA LEU A 154 16.78 4.20 -25.21
C LEU A 154 16.65 3.46 -23.88
N ARG A 155 17.65 3.65 -23.02
CA ARG A 155 17.72 3.01 -21.69
C ARG A 155 18.59 3.83 -20.74
N ASN A 156 18.60 3.43 -19.46
CA ASN A 156 19.39 4.06 -18.41
C ASN A 156 19.13 5.58 -18.29
N ILE A 157 17.88 5.98 -18.55
CA ILE A 157 17.46 7.38 -18.43
C ILE A 157 17.59 7.80 -16.97
N ARG A 158 18.22 8.95 -16.74
CA ARG A 158 18.40 9.61 -15.44
C ARG A 158 18.07 11.07 -15.59
N VAL A 159 17.34 11.64 -14.64
CA VAL A 159 17.02 13.07 -14.60
C VAL A 159 17.64 13.65 -13.32
N LEU A 160 18.81 14.25 -13.47
CA LEU A 160 19.65 14.67 -12.36
C LEU A 160 19.36 16.11 -11.95
N MET A 161 19.17 16.32 -10.64
CA MET A 161 19.01 17.66 -10.06
C MET A 161 20.18 18.58 -10.39
N PRO A 162 19.98 19.92 -10.43
CA PRO A 162 21.06 20.89 -10.61
C PRO A 162 21.96 20.96 -9.37
N GLY A 163 23.28 21.11 -9.61
CA GLY A 163 24.27 21.33 -8.56
C GLY A 163 25.15 20.13 -8.23
N GLY A 164 25.56 20.05 -6.97
CA GLY A 164 26.45 19.04 -6.43
C GLY A 164 26.59 19.18 -4.93
N ILE A 165 27.65 18.56 -4.38
CA ILE A 165 28.06 18.69 -2.98
C ILE A 165 29.53 19.02 -2.87
N CYS A 166 29.96 19.51 -1.72
CA CYS A 166 31.37 19.51 -1.34
C CYS A 166 31.74 18.15 -0.74
N SER A 167 32.94 17.63 -1.07
CA SER A 167 33.38 16.29 -0.66
C SER A 167 33.33 16.05 0.85
N ASN A 168 33.52 17.11 1.65
CA ASN A 168 33.48 17.10 3.11
C ASN A 168 32.07 17.29 3.70
N ASN A 169 31.05 17.63 2.88
CA ASN A 169 29.69 17.84 3.38
C ASN A 169 28.61 17.26 2.45
N PRO A 170 28.17 16.03 2.68
CA PRO A 170 27.12 15.40 1.89
C PRO A 170 25.68 15.89 2.20
N TYR A 171 25.52 16.71 3.24
CA TYR A 171 24.22 17.16 3.75
C TYR A 171 23.80 18.53 3.18
N LYS A 172 24.62 19.13 2.32
CA LYS A 172 24.35 20.45 1.75
C LYS A 172 24.56 20.46 0.25
N ARG A 173 23.49 20.73 -0.50
CA ARG A 173 23.55 20.98 -1.92
C ARG A 173 24.23 22.33 -2.19
N VAL A 174 25.12 22.38 -3.18
CA VAL A 174 25.82 23.59 -3.63
C VAL A 174 25.75 23.69 -5.16
N HIS A 175 25.81 24.93 -5.68
CA HIS A 175 25.63 25.16 -7.10
C HIS A 175 26.95 25.14 -7.90
N SER A 176 28.07 25.45 -7.29
CA SER A 176 29.33 25.58 -8.01
C SER A 176 30.55 25.24 -7.13
N LYS A 177 31.71 25.14 -7.79
CA LYS A 177 33.02 24.93 -7.15
C LYS A 177 33.35 26.03 -6.12
N ALA A 178 32.97 27.27 -6.39
CA ALA A 178 33.21 28.40 -5.48
C ALA A 178 32.60 28.24 -4.10
N SER A 179 31.53 27.44 -3.99
CA SER A 179 30.86 27.14 -2.70
C SER A 179 31.65 26.14 -1.82
N CYS A 180 32.69 25.47 -2.36
CA CYS A 180 33.44 24.40 -1.70
C CYS A 180 34.84 24.86 -1.27
N ARG A 181 34.91 25.91 -0.42
CA ARG A 181 36.18 26.40 0.11
C ARG A 181 36.96 25.27 0.81
N GLY A 182 38.16 24.98 0.36
CA GLY A 182 39.06 23.97 0.94
C GLY A 182 38.67 22.50 0.70
N SER A 183 37.67 22.22 -0.15
CA SER A 183 37.25 20.85 -0.51
C SER A 183 36.85 20.72 -1.96
N GLN A 184 36.84 19.48 -2.47
CA GLN A 184 36.47 19.19 -3.86
C GLN A 184 34.97 19.35 -4.09
N TYR A 185 34.60 20.04 -5.17
CA TYR A 185 33.23 20.06 -5.68
C TYR A 185 32.92 18.78 -6.50
N LEU A 186 31.86 18.10 -6.11
CA LEU A 186 31.36 16.88 -6.75
C LEU A 186 30.00 17.17 -7.40
N SER A 187 29.98 17.47 -8.70
CA SER A 187 28.73 17.71 -9.42
C SER A 187 27.90 16.44 -9.53
N PHE A 188 26.58 16.56 -9.47
CA PHE A 188 25.69 15.42 -9.62
C PHE A 188 25.86 14.72 -10.96
N GLU A 189 26.04 15.47 -12.05
CA GLU A 189 26.25 14.91 -13.37
C GLU A 189 27.42 13.91 -13.41
N LYS A 190 28.60 14.35 -12.95
CA LYS A 190 29.83 13.52 -12.99
C LYS A 190 29.85 12.42 -11.93
N HIS A 191 29.12 12.58 -10.85
CA HIS A 191 29.20 11.72 -9.66
C HIS A 191 27.89 11.03 -9.30
N SER A 192 26.87 11.02 -10.18
CA SER A 192 25.54 10.42 -9.91
C SER A 192 25.57 8.95 -9.50
N LYS A 193 26.59 8.19 -9.96
CA LYS A 193 26.79 6.80 -9.51
C LYS A 193 27.21 6.68 -8.04
N LYS A 194 27.80 7.72 -7.44
CA LYS A 194 28.30 7.77 -6.05
C LYS A 194 27.41 8.64 -5.15
N ILE A 195 26.79 9.67 -5.70
CA ILE A 195 25.90 10.60 -4.98
C ILE A 195 24.47 10.26 -5.38
N ILE A 196 23.89 9.28 -4.69
CA ILE A 196 22.55 8.75 -4.98
C ILE A 196 21.48 9.62 -4.33
N PHE A 197 21.71 10.00 -3.05
CA PHE A 197 20.70 10.65 -2.23
C PHE A 197 20.75 12.16 -2.33
N ASN A 198 19.58 12.78 -2.38
CA ASN A 198 19.42 14.21 -2.26
C ASN A 198 20.04 14.72 -0.95
N PRO A 199 20.96 15.71 -0.98
CA PRO A 199 21.58 16.26 0.23
C PRO A 199 20.59 16.80 1.24
N ASP A 200 19.50 17.41 0.81
CA ASP A 200 18.45 17.94 1.69
C ASP A 200 17.71 16.82 2.42
N TYR A 201 17.50 15.67 1.73
CA TYR A 201 16.95 14.47 2.35
C TYR A 201 17.88 13.85 3.38
N LEU A 202 19.19 13.76 3.07
CA LEU A 202 20.19 13.31 4.06
C LEU A 202 20.24 14.24 5.28
N ASN A 203 20.17 15.56 5.06
CA ASN A 203 20.15 16.55 6.13
C ASN A 203 18.91 16.41 7.03
N TYR A 204 17.75 16.10 6.44
CA TYR A 204 16.53 15.80 7.17
C TYR A 204 16.65 14.52 8.00
N MET A 205 17.28 13.48 7.45
CA MET A 205 17.38 12.16 8.10
C MET A 205 18.44 12.07 9.19
N LYS A 206 19.44 12.96 9.20
CA LYS A 206 20.69 12.83 10.01
C LYS A 206 20.49 12.71 11.52
N ASP A 207 19.38 13.25 12.06
CA ASP A 207 19.11 13.29 13.49
C ASP A 207 18.39 12.04 14.01
N PHE A 208 17.90 11.17 13.09
CA PHE A 208 17.19 9.95 13.45
C PHE A 208 18.13 8.75 13.54
N LYS A 209 18.06 8.04 14.69
CA LYS A 209 18.90 6.87 14.94
C LYS A 209 18.50 5.68 14.08
N VAL A 210 17.22 5.45 13.87
CA VAL A 210 16.69 4.30 13.16
C VAL A 210 15.90 4.75 11.92
N LEU A 211 16.18 4.14 10.78
CA LEU A 211 15.39 4.32 9.55
C LEU A 211 14.58 3.04 9.31
N ARG A 212 13.24 3.15 9.38
CA ARG A 212 12.35 2.02 9.05
C ARG A 212 11.96 2.08 7.57
N PHE A 213 12.32 1.04 6.83
CA PHE A 213 12.25 0.97 5.38
C PHE A 213 10.95 0.34 4.84
N MET A 214 9.95 0.14 5.67
CA MET A 214 8.72 -0.56 5.31
C MET A 214 8.07 0.01 4.03
N ASN A 215 7.89 1.33 3.99
CA ASN A 215 7.30 2.02 2.84
C ASN A 215 8.28 2.06 1.65
N MET A 216 9.54 2.47 1.86
CA MET A 216 10.55 2.54 0.79
C MET A 216 10.77 1.19 0.10
N ALA A 217 10.66 0.09 0.84
CA ALA A 217 10.75 -1.26 0.31
C ALA A 217 9.45 -1.78 -0.33
N GLY A 218 8.35 -1.03 -0.22
CA GLY A 218 7.04 -1.43 -0.74
C GLY A 218 6.50 -2.72 -0.11
N ILE A 219 6.64 -2.90 1.20
CA ILE A 219 6.34 -4.17 1.89
C ILE A 219 4.85 -4.43 2.03
N THR A 220 4.06 -3.40 2.28
CA THR A 220 2.60 -3.55 2.44
C THR A 220 1.98 -4.14 1.18
N ARG A 221 1.26 -5.25 1.32
CA ARG A 221 0.66 -6.03 0.20
C ARG A 221 1.66 -6.60 -0.80
N ASN A 222 2.92 -6.83 -0.40
CA ASN A 222 3.97 -7.33 -1.28
C ASN A 222 3.95 -8.88 -1.34
N PRO A 223 3.57 -9.50 -2.47
CA PRO A 223 3.44 -10.95 -2.60
C PRO A 223 4.73 -11.64 -3.06
N ILE A 224 5.87 -10.95 -3.08
CA ILE A 224 7.14 -11.49 -3.57
C ILE A 224 7.54 -12.71 -2.72
N LYS A 225 7.79 -13.84 -3.40
CA LYS A 225 8.23 -15.09 -2.79
C LYS A 225 9.73 -15.34 -2.99
N GLU A 226 10.22 -15.04 -4.18
CA GLU A 226 11.53 -15.45 -4.67
C GLU A 226 12.52 -14.30 -4.62
N TRP A 227 13.76 -14.55 -4.21
CA TRP A 227 14.84 -13.57 -4.21
C TRP A 227 15.09 -12.92 -5.58
N SER A 228 14.97 -13.71 -6.66
CA SER A 228 15.15 -13.24 -8.04
C SER A 228 14.10 -12.20 -8.49
N LYS A 229 12.96 -12.12 -7.81
CA LYS A 229 11.86 -11.20 -8.14
C LYS A 229 11.90 -9.88 -7.34
N ARG A 230 12.90 -9.70 -6.45
CA ARG A 230 13.03 -8.45 -5.69
C ARG A 230 13.27 -7.24 -6.61
N PRO A 231 13.03 -6.01 -6.15
CA PRO A 231 13.48 -4.80 -6.85
C PRO A 231 15.00 -4.83 -7.07
N LEU A 232 15.45 -4.46 -8.27
CA LEU A 232 16.85 -4.46 -8.68
C LEU A 232 17.30 -3.06 -9.07
N MET A 233 18.61 -2.78 -8.87
CA MET A 233 19.24 -1.51 -9.26
C MET A 233 19.10 -1.18 -10.76
N THR A 234 18.97 -2.22 -11.61
CA THR A 234 18.87 -2.10 -13.07
C THR A 234 17.47 -1.78 -13.58
N LYS A 235 16.45 -1.79 -12.72
CA LYS A 235 15.09 -1.43 -13.12
C LYS A 235 15.03 0.01 -13.60
N SER A 236 14.16 0.27 -14.58
CA SER A 236 13.96 1.59 -15.17
C SER A 236 13.51 2.62 -14.14
N THR A 237 12.68 2.21 -13.22
CA THR A 237 12.24 2.98 -12.05
C THR A 237 12.17 2.08 -10.82
N TRP A 238 12.18 2.68 -9.62
CA TRP A 238 11.86 2.00 -8.35
C TRP A 238 10.45 2.35 -7.85
N GLY A 239 9.82 3.34 -8.47
CA GLY A 239 8.41 3.64 -8.31
C GLY A 239 7.50 2.61 -8.99
N GLY A 240 6.20 2.72 -8.78
CA GLY A 240 5.24 1.86 -9.49
C GLY A 240 4.02 1.47 -8.68
N LYS A 241 3.32 0.44 -9.15
CA LYS A 241 2.11 -0.08 -8.50
C LYS A 241 2.43 -0.71 -7.14
N PRO A 242 1.50 -0.66 -6.19
CA PRO A 242 1.59 -1.49 -4.98
C PRO A 242 1.91 -2.94 -5.37
N THR A 243 2.70 -3.63 -4.56
CA THR A 243 3.12 -5.03 -4.74
C THR A 243 4.35 -5.27 -5.63
N VAL A 244 4.77 -4.32 -6.49
CA VAL A 244 5.93 -4.49 -7.37
C VAL A 244 6.91 -3.33 -7.31
N ARG A 245 6.60 -2.31 -6.54
CA ARG A 245 7.44 -1.13 -6.33
C ARG A 245 8.30 -1.27 -5.08
N GLY A 246 9.29 -0.44 -5.01
CA GLY A 246 10.16 -0.26 -3.84
C GLY A 246 11.61 -0.09 -4.25
N ALA A 247 12.37 0.64 -3.45
CA ALA A 247 13.79 0.76 -3.63
C ALA A 247 14.47 -0.60 -3.46
N PRO A 248 15.52 -0.88 -4.25
CA PRO A 248 16.37 -2.05 -4.04
C PRO A 248 16.97 -2.08 -2.64
N LEU A 249 17.23 -3.28 -2.11
CA LEU A 249 17.88 -3.48 -0.82
C LEU A 249 19.23 -2.73 -0.74
N GLU A 250 19.93 -2.71 -1.84
CA GLU A 250 21.20 -2.00 -2.03
C GLU A 250 21.11 -0.51 -1.69
N ILE A 251 20.01 0.12 -2.05
CA ILE A 251 19.73 1.55 -1.78
C ILE A 251 19.41 1.78 -0.30
N MET A 252 18.60 0.93 0.30
CA MET A 252 18.23 1.05 1.71
C MET A 252 19.45 0.89 2.62
N VAL A 253 20.31 -0.09 2.33
CA VAL A 253 21.58 -0.29 3.06
C VAL A 253 22.54 0.89 2.83
N ALA A 254 22.62 1.40 1.60
CA ALA A 254 23.45 2.58 1.30
C ALA A 254 22.95 3.83 2.05
N LEU A 255 21.63 4.03 2.17
CA LEU A 255 21.05 5.13 2.94
C LEU A 255 21.38 5.02 4.43
N ALA A 256 21.16 3.86 5.04
CA ALA A 256 21.52 3.61 6.43
C ALA A 256 22.99 3.85 6.69
N ASN A 257 23.88 3.36 5.81
CA ASN A 257 25.31 3.58 5.88
C ASN A 257 25.73 5.05 5.74
N LYS A 258 25.10 5.78 4.79
CA LYS A 258 25.41 7.19 4.53
C LYS A 258 25.00 8.06 5.70
N ASN A 259 23.84 7.76 6.29
CA ASN A 259 23.27 8.52 7.42
C ASN A 259 23.78 8.06 8.79
N ASN A 260 24.56 6.98 8.85
CA ASN A 260 24.97 6.32 10.08
C ASN A 260 23.79 5.95 10.99
N SER A 261 22.68 5.50 10.43
CA SER A 261 21.48 5.09 11.14
C SER A 261 21.36 3.57 11.18
N ASP A 262 20.78 3.04 12.25
CA ASP A 262 20.37 1.66 12.34
C ASP A 262 19.28 1.38 11.31
N ALA A 263 19.25 0.18 10.73
CA ALA A 263 18.33 -0.15 9.66
C ALA A 263 17.21 -1.06 10.17
N TRP A 264 15.95 -0.67 9.98
CA TRP A 264 14.79 -1.51 10.28
C TRP A 264 14.15 -2.00 8.98
N PHE A 265 14.22 -3.30 8.76
CA PHE A 265 13.65 -3.98 7.60
C PHE A 265 12.42 -4.78 7.99
N SER A 266 11.31 -4.53 7.31
CA SER A 266 10.16 -5.42 7.26
C SER A 266 10.30 -6.26 5.98
N LEU A 267 9.97 -7.57 6.04
CA LEU A 267 10.15 -8.48 4.91
C LEU A 267 8.81 -8.84 4.25
N PRO A 268 8.78 -9.21 2.95
CA PRO A 268 7.55 -9.62 2.29
C PRO A 268 6.93 -10.85 2.94
N HIS A 269 5.63 -10.80 3.17
CA HIS A 269 4.90 -11.84 3.90
C HIS A 269 4.95 -13.23 3.25
N ALA A 270 5.04 -13.28 1.93
CA ALA A 270 5.07 -14.54 1.19
C ALA A 270 6.50 -15.04 0.89
N ALA A 271 7.54 -14.31 1.32
CA ALA A 271 8.93 -14.66 1.00
C ALA A 271 9.35 -16.00 1.63
N ASN A 272 10.05 -16.80 0.84
CA ASN A 272 10.59 -18.10 1.26
C ASN A 272 11.89 -17.94 2.07
N ASP A 273 12.37 -19.05 2.67
CA ASP A 273 13.58 -19.04 3.50
C ASP A 273 14.84 -18.68 2.71
N HIS A 274 14.90 -19.03 1.43
CA HIS A 274 15.99 -18.61 0.55
C HIS A 274 16.04 -17.09 0.40
N TYR A 275 14.90 -16.45 0.25
CA TYR A 275 14.81 -14.99 0.22
C TYR A 275 15.36 -14.40 1.51
N PHE A 276 14.88 -14.88 2.66
CA PHE A 276 15.32 -14.39 3.97
C PHE A 276 16.81 -14.55 4.18
N ARG A 277 17.36 -15.71 3.80
CA ARG A 277 18.78 -16.01 3.89
C ARG A 277 19.63 -15.07 3.04
N LYS A 278 19.27 -14.89 1.77
CA LYS A 278 19.97 -13.98 0.86
C LYS A 278 19.88 -12.51 1.31
N PHE A 279 18.73 -12.11 1.84
CA PHE A 279 18.54 -10.78 2.40
C PHE A 279 19.45 -10.54 3.61
N ALA A 280 19.47 -11.48 4.55
CA ALA A 280 20.31 -11.43 5.74
C ALA A 280 21.81 -11.40 5.39
N GLN A 281 22.26 -12.23 4.45
CA GLN A 281 23.63 -12.26 3.93
C GLN A 281 24.02 -10.89 3.38
N TYR A 282 23.20 -10.33 2.49
CA TYR A 282 23.48 -9.02 1.90
C TYR A 282 23.60 -7.91 2.96
N VAL A 283 22.66 -7.86 3.92
CA VAL A 283 22.67 -6.84 4.99
C VAL A 283 23.89 -7.02 5.90
N ARG A 284 24.22 -8.26 6.29
CA ARG A 284 25.40 -8.56 7.10
C ARG A 284 26.68 -8.02 6.47
N ASP A 285 26.84 -8.29 5.16
CA ASP A 285 28.07 -8.02 4.43
C ASP A 285 28.22 -6.56 4.02
N ASN A 286 27.10 -5.82 3.84
CA ASN A 286 27.11 -4.48 3.28
C ASN A 286 26.72 -3.36 4.25
N LEU A 287 26.03 -3.66 5.37
CA LEU A 287 25.71 -2.66 6.38
C LEU A 287 26.91 -2.49 7.32
N LYS A 288 27.33 -1.25 7.57
CA LYS A 288 28.44 -0.91 8.48
C LYS A 288 28.38 -1.71 9.79
N PRO A 289 29.50 -2.30 10.27
CA PRO A 289 29.52 -3.19 11.43
C PRO A 289 28.96 -2.57 12.73
N GLY A 290 29.10 -1.24 12.91
CA GLY A 290 28.59 -0.52 14.08
C GLY A 290 27.09 -0.20 14.04
N LEU A 291 26.36 -0.61 13.01
CA LEU A 291 24.92 -0.37 12.88
C LEU A 291 24.12 -1.63 13.23
N LYS A 292 23.00 -1.43 13.94
CA LYS A 292 22.03 -2.48 14.27
C LYS A 292 21.08 -2.73 13.12
N VAL A 293 20.56 -3.93 13.07
CA VAL A 293 19.51 -4.39 12.14
C VAL A 293 18.29 -4.75 12.95
N TYR A 294 17.22 -3.99 12.79
CA TYR A 294 15.89 -4.36 13.24
C TYR A 294 15.26 -5.22 12.15
N VAL A 295 14.81 -6.42 12.51
CA VAL A 295 14.18 -7.35 11.58
C VAL A 295 12.78 -7.68 12.04
N GLU A 296 11.81 -7.44 11.16
CA GLU A 296 10.38 -7.62 11.38
C GLU A 296 9.80 -8.50 10.26
N TYR A 297 9.00 -9.50 10.62
CA TYR A 297 8.27 -10.27 9.63
C TYR A 297 7.02 -9.50 9.22
N THR A 298 7.14 -8.80 8.08
CA THR A 298 6.13 -8.02 7.37
C THR A 298 5.53 -6.84 8.18
N ASN A 299 4.70 -6.05 7.54
CA ASN A 299 4.03 -4.92 8.16
C ASN A 299 2.65 -5.33 8.68
N GLU A 300 2.30 -4.97 9.92
CA GLU A 300 0.95 -5.07 10.48
C GLU A 300 0.20 -6.36 10.10
N ALA A 301 0.78 -7.50 10.38
CA ALA A 301 0.20 -8.81 10.08
C ALA A 301 -1.17 -9.09 10.77
N TRP A 302 -1.53 -8.27 11.75
CA TRP A 302 -2.79 -8.29 12.49
C TRP A 302 -3.89 -7.46 11.81
N ASN A 303 -3.53 -6.51 10.92
CA ASN A 303 -4.44 -5.53 10.35
C ASN A 303 -5.13 -6.08 9.09
N THR A 304 -6.42 -6.38 9.21
CA THR A 304 -7.22 -7.03 8.15
C THR A 304 -7.49 -6.18 6.92
N ILE A 305 -7.11 -4.89 6.92
CA ILE A 305 -7.14 -4.08 5.70
C ILE A 305 -6.01 -4.42 4.72
N PHE A 306 -5.04 -5.25 5.14
CA PHE A 306 -3.87 -5.62 4.34
C PHE A 306 -3.88 -7.10 3.96
N ASP A 307 -3.42 -7.39 2.75
CA ASP A 307 -3.35 -8.76 2.18
C ASP A 307 -2.49 -9.70 3.05
N GLN A 308 -1.45 -9.18 3.70
CA GLN A 308 -0.60 -9.99 4.59
C GLN A 308 -1.36 -10.55 5.78
N ALA A 309 -2.33 -9.84 6.34
CA ALA A 309 -3.13 -10.36 7.44
C ALA A 309 -4.02 -11.54 6.99
N HIS A 310 -4.59 -11.45 5.79
CA HIS A 310 -5.34 -12.57 5.20
C HIS A 310 -4.44 -13.76 4.91
N TYR A 311 -3.25 -13.51 4.34
CA TYR A 311 -2.24 -14.55 4.13
C TYR A 311 -1.86 -15.27 5.43
N MET A 312 -1.67 -14.53 6.56
CA MET A 312 -1.40 -15.15 7.86
C MET A 312 -2.53 -16.08 8.30
N LYS A 313 -3.79 -15.63 8.16
CA LYS A 313 -4.96 -16.43 8.50
C LYS A 313 -5.04 -17.69 7.65
N ASP A 314 -4.86 -17.58 6.34
CA ASP A 314 -4.90 -18.71 5.42
C ASP A 314 -3.79 -19.72 5.70
N MET A 315 -2.58 -19.25 5.97
CA MET A 315 -1.47 -20.13 6.32
C MET A 315 -1.64 -20.78 7.70
N GLY A 316 -2.17 -20.05 8.67
CA GLY A 316 -2.47 -20.58 9.99
C GLY A 316 -3.53 -21.68 9.95
N MET A 317 -4.60 -21.49 9.19
CA MET A 317 -5.64 -22.51 8.97
C MET A 317 -5.08 -23.71 8.23
N LYS A 318 -4.29 -23.50 7.16
CA LYS A 318 -3.64 -24.59 6.40
C LYS A 318 -2.76 -25.47 7.28
N LEU A 319 -2.12 -24.91 8.28
CA LEU A 319 -1.27 -25.63 9.22
C LEU A 319 -2.02 -26.16 10.44
N GLY A 320 -3.33 -25.94 10.56
CA GLY A 320 -4.14 -26.39 11.69
C GLY A 320 -3.73 -25.78 13.03
N LEU A 321 -3.24 -24.52 13.02
CA LEU A 321 -2.68 -23.91 14.24
C LEU A 321 -3.75 -23.52 15.25
N ASP A 322 -4.98 -23.24 14.81
CA ASP A 322 -6.17 -22.99 15.63
C ASP A 322 -7.42 -23.26 14.80
N GLN A 323 -8.55 -23.52 15.47
CA GLN A 323 -9.86 -23.59 14.82
C GLN A 323 -10.41 -22.19 14.49
N ASP A 324 -10.11 -21.20 15.32
CA ASP A 324 -10.41 -19.78 15.08
C ASP A 324 -9.40 -19.23 14.07
N ARG A 325 -9.91 -18.73 12.94
CA ARG A 325 -9.12 -18.23 11.82
C ARG A 325 -8.20 -17.05 12.21
N ASP A 326 -8.68 -16.15 13.07
CA ASP A 326 -7.89 -15.00 13.52
C ASP A 326 -6.74 -15.45 14.43
N LYS A 327 -7.03 -16.34 15.38
CA LYS A 327 -6.01 -16.92 16.25
C LYS A 327 -5.01 -17.76 15.47
N ALA A 328 -5.47 -18.54 14.47
CA ALA A 328 -4.60 -19.28 13.57
C ALA A 328 -3.63 -18.34 12.83
N GLY A 329 -4.12 -17.19 12.35
CA GLY A 329 -3.31 -16.15 11.72
C GLY A 329 -2.27 -15.55 12.66
N TYR A 330 -2.63 -15.23 13.90
CA TYR A 330 -1.70 -14.72 14.92
C TYR A 330 -0.64 -15.74 15.29
N LYS A 331 -1.02 -17.01 15.47
CA LYS A 331 -0.09 -18.11 15.73
C LYS A 331 0.88 -18.31 14.55
N TYR A 332 0.40 -18.23 13.31
CA TYR A 332 1.26 -18.32 12.13
C TYR A 332 2.24 -17.14 12.04
N TYR A 333 1.79 -15.92 12.30
CA TYR A 333 2.66 -14.75 12.33
C TYR A 333 3.79 -14.92 13.36
N SER A 334 3.45 -15.33 14.58
CA SER A 334 4.45 -15.60 15.63
C SER A 334 5.43 -16.70 15.19
N PHE A 335 4.92 -17.83 14.70
CA PHE A 335 5.72 -18.96 14.21
C PHE A 335 6.68 -18.54 13.09
N ARG A 336 6.18 -17.81 12.08
CA ARG A 336 6.98 -17.38 10.92
C ARG A 336 8.00 -16.32 11.30
N SER A 337 7.68 -15.43 12.23
CA SER A 337 8.62 -14.46 12.80
C SER A 337 9.82 -15.16 13.44
N VAL A 338 9.59 -16.18 14.25
CA VAL A 338 10.68 -16.96 14.89
C VAL A 338 11.55 -17.68 13.86
N GLN A 339 10.96 -18.22 12.79
CA GLN A 339 11.73 -18.82 11.69
C GLN A 339 12.64 -17.78 11.02
N LEU A 340 12.11 -16.59 10.73
CA LEU A 340 12.88 -15.47 10.20
C LEU A 340 14.05 -15.10 11.12
N PHE A 341 13.78 -14.97 12.44
CA PHE A 341 14.79 -14.62 13.43
C PHE A 341 15.91 -15.63 13.48
N ASN A 342 15.59 -16.93 13.47
CA ASN A 342 16.59 -18.01 13.44
C ASN A 342 17.48 -17.94 12.17
N ILE A 343 16.91 -17.63 11.01
CA ILE A 343 17.68 -17.46 9.77
C ILE A 343 18.65 -16.28 9.91
N PHE A 344 18.17 -15.13 10.41
CA PHE A 344 19.03 -13.97 10.62
C PHE A 344 20.13 -14.23 11.65
N GLU A 345 19.82 -14.90 12.78
CA GLU A 345 20.81 -15.30 13.78
C GLU A 345 21.92 -16.17 13.17
N GLN A 346 21.53 -17.17 12.37
CA GLN A 346 22.48 -18.04 11.68
C GLN A 346 23.39 -17.25 10.72
N GLU A 347 22.83 -16.40 9.90
CA GLU A 347 23.58 -15.63 8.92
C GLU A 347 24.47 -14.56 9.57
N PHE A 348 24.02 -13.92 10.64
CA PHE A 348 24.81 -12.95 11.41
C PHE A 348 25.78 -13.60 12.41
N ARG A 349 25.72 -14.91 12.58
CA ARG A 349 26.52 -15.69 13.55
C ARG A 349 26.35 -15.19 14.97
N GLY A 350 25.13 -14.79 15.34
CA GLY A 350 24.75 -14.29 16.65
C GLY A 350 23.75 -13.15 16.57
N THR A 351 23.43 -12.57 17.74
CA THR A 351 22.36 -11.58 17.89
C THR A 351 22.88 -10.15 18.17
N GLN A 352 24.19 -9.95 18.28
CA GLN A 352 24.79 -8.69 18.79
C GLN A 352 24.40 -7.47 17.94
N ARG A 353 24.18 -7.66 16.63
CA ARG A 353 23.74 -6.63 15.70
C ARG A 353 22.24 -6.66 15.41
N LEU A 354 21.53 -7.65 15.93
CA LEU A 354 20.10 -7.85 15.62
C LEU A 354 19.22 -7.24 16.71
N VAL A 355 18.08 -6.73 16.29
CA VAL A 355 16.90 -6.47 17.12
C VAL A 355 15.75 -7.20 16.45
N ARG A 356 15.34 -8.34 17.00
CA ARG A 356 14.28 -9.21 16.48
C ARG A 356 12.95 -8.67 16.96
N VAL A 357 12.13 -8.17 16.02
CA VAL A 357 10.94 -7.37 16.34
C VAL A 357 9.68 -8.13 15.97
N MET A 358 8.75 -8.24 16.93
CA MET A 358 7.40 -8.72 16.72
C MET A 358 6.42 -7.56 16.91
N GLY A 359 5.50 -7.34 15.97
CA GLY A 359 4.58 -6.19 15.98
C GLY A 359 3.15 -6.56 16.33
N GLY A 360 2.43 -5.67 17.03
CA GLY A 360 1.03 -5.84 17.40
C GLY A 360 0.27 -4.52 17.43
N TRP A 361 -1.02 -4.58 17.77
CA TRP A 361 -1.93 -3.45 17.74
C TRP A 361 -2.05 -2.79 19.11
N THR A 362 -1.81 -1.48 19.20
CA THR A 362 -1.92 -0.69 20.44
C THR A 362 -3.27 -0.83 21.14
N GLY A 363 -4.36 -0.95 20.37
CA GLY A 363 -5.72 -1.07 20.92
C GLY A 363 -6.07 -2.45 21.49
N TYR A 364 -5.20 -3.47 21.31
CA TYR A 364 -5.51 -4.85 21.70
C TYR A 364 -4.34 -5.53 22.42
N THR A 365 -4.24 -5.29 23.73
CA THR A 365 -3.13 -5.80 24.58
C THR A 365 -3.06 -7.31 24.64
N ARG A 366 -4.22 -8.02 24.58
CA ARG A 366 -4.24 -9.49 24.55
C ARG A 366 -3.52 -10.08 23.33
N LEU A 367 -3.43 -9.33 22.23
CA LEU A 367 -2.64 -9.76 21.07
C LEU A 367 -1.16 -9.89 21.43
N THR A 368 -0.61 -9.00 22.27
CA THR A 368 0.77 -9.10 22.76
C THR A 368 1.05 -10.41 23.46
N GLU A 369 0.15 -10.82 24.37
CA GLU A 369 0.24 -12.10 25.09
C GLU A 369 0.17 -13.29 24.12
N MET A 370 -0.78 -13.24 23.17
CA MET A 370 -0.96 -14.32 22.19
C MET A 370 0.28 -14.49 21.29
N LEU A 371 0.89 -13.38 20.88
CA LEU A 371 2.05 -13.43 19.98
C LEU A 371 3.32 -13.86 20.71
N LEU A 372 3.63 -13.24 21.85
CA LEU A 372 4.84 -13.53 22.61
C LEU A 372 4.80 -14.90 23.30
N GLY A 373 3.62 -15.28 23.81
CA GLY A 373 3.45 -16.56 24.51
C GLY A 373 3.38 -17.77 23.60
N TYR A 374 3.04 -17.62 22.31
CA TYR A 374 2.88 -18.75 21.42
C TYR A 374 4.22 -19.50 21.22
N ARG A 375 4.29 -20.75 21.71
CA ARG A 375 5.49 -21.59 21.67
C ARG A 375 6.75 -20.87 22.17
N ASP A 376 6.59 -20.06 23.21
CA ASP A 376 7.69 -19.30 23.83
C ASP A 376 8.41 -18.33 22.85
N ALA A 377 7.68 -17.75 21.90
CA ALA A 377 8.25 -16.85 20.89
C ALA A 377 9.00 -15.66 21.50
N TYR A 378 8.64 -15.25 22.75
CA TYR A 378 9.35 -14.21 23.48
C TYR A 378 10.84 -14.53 23.69
N LYS A 379 11.23 -15.79 23.81
CA LYS A 379 12.64 -16.21 23.96
C LYS A 379 13.49 -15.89 22.73
N LYS A 380 12.84 -15.67 21.57
CA LYS A 380 13.47 -15.31 20.31
C LYS A 380 13.18 -13.87 19.87
N THR A 381 12.49 -13.10 20.69
CA THR A 381 12.10 -11.71 20.42
C THR A 381 12.87 -10.78 21.32
N ASP A 382 13.50 -9.73 20.76
CA ASP A 382 14.21 -8.72 21.53
C ASP A 382 13.29 -7.55 21.89
N ALA A 383 12.34 -7.23 21.00
CA ALA A 383 11.43 -6.13 21.20
C ALA A 383 10.03 -6.44 20.67
N PHE A 384 9.01 -6.04 21.42
CA PHE A 384 7.64 -5.98 20.97
C PHE A 384 7.31 -4.56 20.49
N ALA A 385 6.76 -4.40 19.31
CA ALA A 385 6.51 -3.11 18.70
C ALA A 385 5.02 -2.83 18.57
N ILE A 386 4.59 -1.59 18.86
CA ILE A 386 3.22 -1.11 18.67
C ILE A 386 3.19 0.15 17.81
N GLY A 387 2.01 0.51 17.26
CA GLY A 387 1.77 1.78 16.56
C GLY A 387 0.91 2.72 17.43
N PRO A 388 1.49 3.47 18.40
CA PRO A 388 0.73 4.30 19.33
C PRO A 388 0.28 5.61 18.67
N TYR A 389 -0.79 5.54 17.88
CA TYR A 389 -1.39 6.71 17.26
C TYR A 389 -2.38 7.41 18.19
N PHE A 390 -2.36 8.76 18.23
CA PHE A 390 -3.32 9.56 18.97
C PHE A 390 -4.27 10.33 18.03
N TYR A 391 -5.59 10.28 18.31
CA TYR A 391 -6.64 10.92 17.50
C TYR A 391 -7.96 11.09 18.25
N GLY A 392 -8.03 10.75 19.53
CA GLY A 392 -9.24 10.81 20.34
C GLY A 392 -10.15 9.59 20.16
N SER A 393 -11.09 9.66 19.25
CA SER A 393 -11.89 8.52 18.80
C SER A 393 -12.49 8.77 17.41
N THR A 394 -12.78 7.72 16.67
CA THR A 394 -13.42 7.82 15.34
C THR A 394 -14.78 8.53 15.40
N LYS A 395 -15.55 8.35 16.50
CA LYS A 395 -16.84 9.00 16.68
C LYS A 395 -16.69 10.52 16.84
N GLU A 396 -15.73 10.95 17.65
CA GLU A 396 -15.51 12.38 17.92
C GLU A 396 -14.83 13.09 16.76
N LEU A 397 -13.93 12.43 16.02
CA LEU A 397 -13.36 12.97 14.79
C LEU A 397 -14.42 13.50 13.82
N LYS A 398 -15.50 12.74 13.60
CA LYS A 398 -16.58 13.13 12.69
C LYS A 398 -17.37 14.35 13.14
N LYS A 399 -17.33 14.68 14.43
CA LYS A 399 -18.06 15.80 15.02
C LYS A 399 -17.29 17.13 15.00
N VAL A 400 -16.01 17.09 14.65
CA VAL A 400 -15.11 18.26 14.62
C VAL A 400 -15.68 19.36 13.70
N ARG A 401 -15.77 20.58 14.22
CA ARG A 401 -16.20 21.79 13.51
C ARG A 401 -15.16 22.91 13.54
N SER A 402 -14.08 22.74 14.29
CA SER A 402 -12.99 23.69 14.41
C SER A 402 -11.67 23.01 14.77
N VAL A 403 -10.56 23.73 14.58
CA VAL A 403 -9.24 23.28 15.06
C VAL A 403 -9.21 23.16 16.59
N ASN A 404 -9.96 24.01 17.30
CA ASN A 404 -10.06 23.95 18.77
C ASN A 404 -10.73 22.65 19.25
N ASP A 405 -11.72 22.15 18.54
CA ASP A 405 -12.35 20.88 18.90
C ASP A 405 -11.37 19.72 18.81
N ILE A 406 -10.47 19.76 17.84
CA ILE A 406 -9.42 18.76 17.70
C ILE A 406 -8.54 18.74 18.95
N PHE A 407 -8.00 19.89 19.35
CA PHE A 407 -7.11 19.93 20.52
C PHE A 407 -7.85 19.61 21.83
N LYS A 408 -9.12 19.98 21.99
CA LYS A 408 -9.95 19.50 23.12
C LYS A 408 -10.03 17.98 23.13
N MET A 409 -10.36 17.37 21.98
CA MET A 409 -10.48 15.93 21.83
C MET A 409 -9.14 15.21 22.10
N LEU A 410 -8.02 15.74 21.60
CA LEU A 410 -6.69 15.13 21.79
C LEU A 410 -6.26 15.06 23.26
N TYR A 411 -6.80 15.91 24.14
CA TYR A 411 -6.49 15.93 25.57
C TYR A 411 -7.64 15.41 26.46
N ASP A 412 -8.75 14.94 25.90
CA ASP A 412 -9.85 14.39 26.67
C ASP A 412 -9.48 13.04 27.29
N LYS A 413 -9.34 13.01 28.62
CA LYS A 413 -8.98 11.81 29.41
C LYS A 413 -9.97 10.66 29.30
N LYS A 414 -11.21 10.90 28.82
CA LYS A 414 -12.25 9.90 28.64
C LYS A 414 -12.11 9.15 27.31
N LEU A 415 -11.38 9.69 26.34
CA LEU A 415 -11.24 9.09 25.02
C LEU A 415 -10.05 8.11 24.96
N PRO A 416 -10.25 6.92 24.38
CA PRO A 416 -9.25 5.84 24.42
C PRO A 416 -7.99 6.14 23.64
N PHE A 417 -8.08 6.92 22.56
CA PHE A 417 -6.95 7.29 21.70
C PHE A 417 -6.64 8.79 21.76
N SER A 418 -7.04 9.49 22.82
CA SER A 418 -6.47 10.79 23.17
C SER A 418 -5.02 10.61 23.68
N ILE A 419 -4.24 11.65 23.79
CA ILE A 419 -2.86 11.57 24.30
C ILE A 419 -2.82 10.85 25.67
N PRO A 420 -3.60 11.25 26.69
CA PRO A 420 -3.63 10.51 27.96
C PRO A 420 -4.24 9.12 27.86
N GLY A 421 -5.16 8.87 26.92
CA GLY A 421 -5.74 7.54 26.67
C GLY A 421 -4.72 6.57 26.08
N VAL A 422 -3.96 7.02 25.08
CA VAL A 422 -2.90 6.22 24.47
C VAL A 422 -1.76 5.95 25.46
N GLU A 423 -1.40 6.92 26.32
CA GLU A 423 -0.39 6.71 27.37
C GLU A 423 -0.77 5.53 28.30
N LYS A 424 -2.06 5.43 28.68
CA LYS A 424 -2.55 4.26 29.46
C LYS A 424 -2.40 2.94 28.71
N LEU A 425 -2.63 2.94 27.38
CA LEU A 425 -2.46 1.73 26.56
C LEU A 425 -0.97 1.36 26.44
N ILE A 426 -0.10 2.35 26.24
CA ILE A 426 1.36 2.16 26.22
C ILE A 426 1.84 1.53 27.53
N ALA A 427 1.40 2.04 28.68
CA ALA A 427 1.77 1.50 29.99
C ALA A 427 1.36 0.02 30.16
N LYS A 428 0.18 -0.38 29.65
CA LYS A 428 -0.26 -1.78 29.64
C LYS A 428 0.66 -2.66 28.78
N HIS A 429 1.01 -2.20 27.58
CA HIS A 429 1.96 -2.94 26.73
C HIS A 429 3.36 -2.99 27.33
N ALA A 430 3.81 -1.90 27.97
CA ALA A 430 5.12 -1.87 28.63
C ALA A 430 5.20 -2.87 29.78
N LYS A 431 4.12 -2.99 30.57
CA LYS A 431 4.03 -4.04 31.60
C LYS A 431 4.14 -5.43 30.99
N LEU A 432 3.33 -5.74 29.97
CA LEU A 432 3.38 -7.05 29.29
C LEU A 432 4.76 -7.31 28.67
N ALA A 433 5.35 -6.35 27.97
CA ALA A 433 6.70 -6.50 27.43
C ALA A 433 7.72 -6.83 28.51
N LYS A 434 7.66 -6.14 29.66
CA LYS A 434 8.50 -6.40 30.82
C LYS A 434 8.28 -7.81 31.40
N ASP A 435 7.00 -8.24 31.50
CA ASP A 435 6.62 -9.56 32.03
C ASP A 435 7.21 -10.69 31.14
N TYR A 436 7.34 -10.46 29.82
CA TYR A 436 7.96 -11.37 28.86
C TYR A 436 9.47 -11.15 28.68
N GLY A 437 10.07 -10.16 29.35
CA GLY A 437 11.50 -9.85 29.26
C GLY A 437 11.94 -9.23 27.92
N VAL A 438 11.03 -8.57 27.18
CA VAL A 438 11.30 -7.90 25.91
C VAL A 438 11.13 -6.38 26.03
N SER A 439 11.83 -5.61 25.19
CA SER A 439 11.64 -4.15 25.13
C SER A 439 10.32 -3.76 24.49
N LEU A 440 9.67 -2.67 24.94
CA LEU A 440 8.57 -2.04 24.21
C LEU A 440 9.10 -0.94 23.30
N ILE A 441 8.88 -1.07 21.99
CA ILE A 441 9.25 -0.06 20.99
C ILE A 441 8.03 0.32 20.11
N ALA A 442 8.13 1.43 19.38
CA ALA A 442 7.11 1.79 18.40
C ALA A 442 7.63 1.56 16.97
N TYR A 443 6.91 0.76 16.15
CA TYR A 443 7.24 0.60 14.74
C TYR A 443 6.80 1.82 13.92
N GLU A 444 5.77 2.51 14.37
CA GLU A 444 5.30 3.81 13.85
C GLU A 444 4.40 4.47 14.88
N GLY A 445 4.13 5.76 14.72
CA GLY A 445 3.23 6.48 15.61
C GLY A 445 3.22 7.97 15.36
N GLY A 446 2.31 8.64 16.05
CA GLY A 446 2.04 10.07 15.91
C GLY A 446 0.55 10.39 15.90
N GLN A 447 0.13 11.49 15.27
CA GLN A 447 -1.26 11.82 15.09
C GLN A 447 -1.92 10.99 13.97
N HIS A 448 -3.21 10.65 14.13
CA HIS A 448 -4.02 9.93 13.14
C HIS A 448 -5.37 10.62 12.93
N LEU A 449 -5.32 11.89 12.59
CA LEU A 449 -6.51 12.70 12.28
C LEU A 449 -6.96 12.39 10.85
N VAL A 450 -7.77 11.36 10.68
CA VAL A 450 -8.22 10.85 9.38
C VAL A 450 -9.69 10.45 9.43
N ASP A 451 -10.42 10.81 8.39
CA ASP A 451 -11.74 10.25 8.09
C ASP A 451 -11.79 9.83 6.60
N TRP A 452 -11.63 8.55 6.33
CA TRP A 452 -11.59 7.95 4.99
C TRP A 452 -12.82 8.23 4.13
N LYS A 453 -13.94 8.63 4.75
CA LYS A 453 -15.19 8.94 4.05
C LYS A 453 -15.19 10.34 3.45
N ASN A 454 -14.41 11.28 4.00
CA ASN A 454 -14.37 12.68 3.58
C ASN A 454 -13.12 12.97 2.76
N ARG A 455 -13.22 12.78 1.44
CA ARG A 455 -12.07 12.95 0.52
C ARG A 455 -11.81 14.41 0.12
N ASP A 456 -12.76 15.30 0.34
CA ASP A 456 -12.61 16.72 0.00
C ASP A 456 -11.81 17.44 1.10
N ILE A 457 -10.58 17.84 0.78
CA ILE A 457 -9.68 18.54 1.71
C ILE A 457 -10.12 19.98 2.03
N THR A 458 -11.06 20.53 1.27
CA THR A 458 -11.60 21.88 1.48
C THR A 458 -12.82 21.89 2.41
N LYS A 459 -13.43 20.73 2.65
CA LYS A 459 -14.64 20.57 3.48
C LYS A 459 -14.33 20.05 4.88
N ALA A 460 -15.23 20.35 5.82
CA ALA A 460 -15.22 19.76 7.16
C ALA A 460 -15.54 18.26 7.10
N PRO A 461 -14.95 17.42 7.94
CA PRO A 461 -13.97 17.76 8.97
C PRO A 461 -12.51 17.79 8.45
N THR A 462 -12.23 17.29 7.24
CA THR A 462 -10.87 17.08 6.70
C THR A 462 -10.06 18.36 6.67
N LYS A 463 -10.64 19.50 6.29
CA LYS A 463 -9.95 20.81 6.32
C LYS A 463 -9.39 21.15 7.71
N TYR A 464 -10.12 20.79 8.77
CA TYR A 464 -9.68 21.04 10.15
C TYR A 464 -8.58 20.09 10.59
N TYR A 465 -8.58 18.83 10.11
CA TYR A 465 -7.49 17.91 10.37
C TYR A 465 -6.17 18.44 9.78
N ILE A 466 -6.19 18.89 8.53
CA ILE A 466 -5.05 19.49 7.86
C ILE A 466 -4.61 20.78 8.60
N ALA A 467 -5.55 21.66 8.94
CA ALA A 467 -5.26 22.90 9.66
C ALA A 467 -4.64 22.63 11.05
N ALA A 468 -5.13 21.63 11.79
CA ALA A 468 -4.58 21.25 13.08
C ALA A 468 -3.14 20.72 12.98
N ASN A 469 -2.79 20.05 11.88
CA ASN A 469 -1.43 19.59 11.63
C ASN A 469 -0.44 20.74 11.35
N ARG A 470 -0.95 21.89 10.93
CA ARG A 470 -0.19 23.15 10.70
C ARG A 470 -0.17 24.06 11.93
N ASP A 471 -1.09 23.84 12.87
CA ASP A 471 -1.24 24.65 14.06
C ASP A 471 -0.05 24.45 15.03
N TRP A 472 0.44 25.53 15.62
CA TRP A 472 1.56 25.49 16.56
C TRP A 472 1.34 24.56 17.77
N ARG A 473 0.08 24.36 18.19
CA ARG A 473 -0.30 23.45 19.30
C ARG A 473 0.02 22.00 19.01
N MET A 474 0.13 21.62 17.72
CA MET A 474 0.53 20.28 17.35
C MET A 474 1.95 19.94 17.82
N ALA A 475 2.84 20.95 17.91
CA ALA A 475 4.17 20.73 18.51
C ALA A 475 4.08 20.37 20.00
N LYS A 476 3.18 21.02 20.75
CA LYS A 476 2.92 20.67 22.16
C LYS A 476 2.31 19.27 22.26
N ALA A 477 1.36 18.94 21.41
CA ALA A 477 0.72 17.61 21.38
C ALA A 477 1.75 16.48 21.17
N TYR A 478 2.67 16.65 20.21
CA TYR A 478 3.75 15.70 19.99
C TYR A 478 4.73 15.62 21.16
N LYS A 479 5.07 16.77 21.76
CA LYS A 479 5.93 16.79 22.96
C LYS A 479 5.29 16.01 24.10
N ASP A 480 4.04 16.32 24.45
CA ASP A 480 3.33 15.68 25.57
C ASP A 480 3.15 14.18 25.33
N PHE A 481 2.85 13.80 24.08
CA PHE A 481 2.75 12.41 23.67
C PHE A 481 4.09 11.65 23.79
N LEU A 482 5.21 12.21 23.34
CA LEU A 482 6.52 11.58 23.44
C LEU A 482 7.03 11.52 24.89
N ASP A 483 6.74 12.53 25.70
CA ASP A 483 6.98 12.49 27.13
C ASP A 483 6.15 11.38 27.80
N GLY A 484 4.88 11.21 27.40
CA GLY A 484 4.01 10.11 27.82
C GLY A 484 4.56 8.74 27.41
N TRP A 485 5.08 8.61 26.19
CA TRP A 485 5.75 7.41 25.70
C TRP A 485 6.90 6.99 26.62
N LYS A 486 7.76 7.96 26.93
CA LYS A 486 8.90 7.75 27.83
C LYS A 486 8.44 7.37 29.24
N ARG A 487 7.50 8.10 29.86
CA ARG A 487 6.96 7.82 31.21
C ARG A 487 6.31 6.44 31.30
N ALA A 488 5.60 6.03 30.26
CA ALA A 488 4.90 4.76 30.21
C ALA A 488 5.82 3.54 29.97
N GLY A 489 7.13 3.74 29.78
CA GLY A 489 8.10 2.66 29.64
C GLY A 489 8.43 2.26 28.18
N GLY A 490 8.05 3.08 27.21
CA GLY A 490 8.47 2.88 25.80
C GLY A 490 9.93 3.27 25.59
N GLU A 491 10.61 2.59 24.67
CA GLU A 491 12.02 2.82 24.30
C GLU A 491 12.14 3.52 22.93
N THR A 492 12.75 2.88 21.93
CA THR A 492 12.86 3.43 20.55
C THR A 492 11.48 3.76 19.99
N PHE A 493 11.29 4.99 19.49
CA PHE A 493 10.06 5.42 18.84
C PHE A 493 10.32 5.80 17.39
N ILE A 494 9.62 5.16 16.44
CA ILE A 494 9.71 5.49 15.03
C ILE A 494 8.53 6.39 14.66
N SER A 495 8.80 7.64 14.28
CA SER A 495 7.74 8.55 13.85
C SER A 495 7.22 8.19 12.45
N PHE A 496 5.93 8.23 12.25
CA PHE A 496 5.31 8.11 10.93
C PHE A 496 4.88 9.49 10.46
N SER A 497 5.47 10.10 9.40
CA SER A 497 6.51 9.58 8.53
C SER A 497 7.47 10.73 8.08
N ALA A 498 8.39 10.41 7.18
CA ALA A 498 9.19 11.39 6.42
C ALA A 498 8.29 12.44 5.75
N PRO A 499 8.84 13.57 5.21
CA PRO A 499 8.04 14.62 4.59
C PRO A 499 7.04 14.08 3.57
N ARG A 500 5.76 14.43 3.74
CA ARG A 500 4.64 13.95 2.91
C ARG A 500 3.55 15.01 2.89
N THR A 501 3.02 15.32 1.70
CA THR A 501 1.89 16.26 1.53
C THR A 501 0.69 15.85 2.38
N TYR A 502 0.01 16.86 2.94
CA TYR A 502 -1.18 16.62 3.76
C TYR A 502 -2.39 16.42 2.84
N GLN A 503 -3.03 15.28 2.99
CA GLN A 503 -4.10 14.81 2.12
C GLN A 503 -5.30 14.27 2.92
N TRP A 504 -6.40 14.01 2.23
CA TRP A 504 -7.60 13.42 2.82
C TRP A 504 -7.34 12.05 3.48
N PHE A 505 -6.43 11.26 2.92
CA PHE A 505 -6.08 9.94 3.45
C PHE A 505 -5.16 9.99 4.67
N GLY A 506 -4.64 11.17 5.02
CA GLY A 506 -3.83 11.39 6.20
C GLY A 506 -2.79 12.49 6.01
N SER A 507 -2.43 13.13 7.14
CA SER A 507 -1.44 14.21 7.21
C SER A 507 -0.26 13.79 8.09
N TRP A 508 0.31 12.60 7.84
CA TRP A 508 1.31 12.00 8.72
C TRP A 508 2.70 12.60 8.59
N GLY A 509 3.09 13.10 7.41
CA GLY A 509 4.40 13.70 7.21
C GLY A 509 4.75 14.69 8.32
N THR A 510 5.96 14.57 8.86
CA THR A 510 6.44 15.51 9.90
C THR A 510 6.66 16.90 9.33
N ARG A 511 6.93 17.00 8.03
CA ARG A 511 6.83 18.15 7.14
C ARG A 511 5.88 17.83 6.00
N GLU A 512 5.32 18.84 5.34
CA GLU A 512 4.50 18.65 4.13
C GLU A 512 5.36 18.39 2.89
N TYR A 513 6.56 18.95 2.86
CA TYR A 513 7.57 18.74 1.82
C TYR A 513 8.98 18.91 2.40
N LEU A 514 9.97 18.37 1.72
CA LEU A 514 11.34 18.20 2.24
C LEU A 514 11.96 19.47 2.80
N THR A 515 11.86 20.57 2.06
CA THR A 515 12.52 21.84 2.42
C THR A 515 11.62 22.79 3.21
N GLN A 516 10.42 22.34 3.65
CA GLN A 516 9.54 23.16 4.48
C GLN A 516 10.28 23.69 5.71
N PRO A 517 10.26 25.01 5.96
CA PRO A 517 10.94 25.58 7.11
C PRO A 517 10.40 25.04 8.45
N ASP A 518 11.27 24.78 9.42
CA ASP A 518 10.90 24.22 10.72
C ASP A 518 9.86 25.07 11.48
N ARG A 519 9.87 26.40 11.31
CA ARG A 519 8.85 27.29 11.89
C ARG A 519 7.43 26.94 11.43
N GLN A 520 7.27 26.37 10.22
CA GLN A 520 6.01 25.97 9.60
C GLN A 520 5.70 24.48 9.79
N ALA A 521 6.61 23.70 10.37
CA ALA A 521 6.50 22.26 10.56
C ALA A 521 6.48 21.90 12.05
N PRO A 522 5.34 22.10 12.76
CA PRO A 522 5.27 21.95 14.22
C PRO A 522 5.63 20.54 14.68
N LYS A 523 5.25 19.50 13.94
CA LYS A 523 5.59 18.11 14.24
C LYS A 523 7.10 17.87 14.19
N HIS A 524 7.75 18.25 13.09
CA HIS A 524 9.21 18.10 12.93
C HIS A 524 9.97 18.85 14.01
N ARG A 525 9.57 20.09 14.29
CA ARG A 525 10.18 20.89 15.37
C ARG A 525 10.06 20.20 16.73
N ALA A 526 8.92 19.57 17.03
CA ALA A 526 8.75 18.81 18.26
C ALA A 526 9.68 17.60 18.34
N LEU A 527 9.82 16.83 17.25
CA LEU A 527 10.77 15.71 17.20
C LEU A 527 12.20 16.15 17.42
N LEU A 528 12.66 17.20 16.72
CA LEU A 528 14.02 17.73 16.91
C LEU A 528 14.26 18.25 18.34
N SER A 529 13.29 18.95 18.93
CA SER A 529 13.34 19.39 20.32
C SER A 529 13.42 18.21 21.28
N PHE A 530 12.63 17.14 21.03
CA PHE A 530 12.67 15.94 21.86
C PHE A 530 14.03 15.23 21.77
N ILE A 531 14.59 15.07 20.57
CA ILE A 531 15.95 14.51 20.36
C ILE A 531 17.00 15.32 21.10
N LYS A 532 16.94 16.65 21.01
CA LYS A 532 17.89 17.54 21.66
C LYS A 532 17.87 17.41 23.20
N ASN A 533 16.68 17.28 23.78
CA ASN A 533 16.45 17.29 25.22
C ASN A 533 16.45 15.88 25.85
N ASN A 534 16.42 14.83 25.06
CA ASN A 534 16.38 13.46 25.53
C ASN A 534 17.43 12.61 24.82
N ARG A 535 18.42 12.16 25.57
CA ARG A 535 19.22 11.01 25.15
C ARG A 535 18.43 9.75 25.41
N CYS A 536 18.70 8.70 24.68
CA CYS A 536 18.06 7.41 24.93
C CYS A 536 18.30 6.96 26.36
N TRP A 537 17.25 6.47 27.01
CA TRP A 537 17.16 6.21 28.48
C TRP A 537 17.12 4.74 28.84
N TRP A 538 17.19 3.84 27.84
CA TRP A 538 17.19 2.37 28.05
C TRP A 538 18.59 1.79 27.93
N ARG A 539 18.77 0.60 28.51
CA ARG A 539 20.03 -0.13 28.45
C ARG A 539 20.34 -0.55 27.01
N ASN A 540 21.61 -0.50 26.61
CA ASN A 540 22.10 -0.88 25.28
C ASN A 540 21.57 0.00 24.11
N CYS A 541 21.12 1.21 24.38
CA CYS A 541 20.73 2.18 23.37
C CYS A 541 21.90 2.60 22.47
N SER A 542 23.07 2.88 23.02
CA SER A 542 24.28 3.14 22.23
C SER A 542 24.67 1.87 21.47
N SER A 543 25.16 2.05 20.24
CA SER A 543 25.62 0.94 19.38
C SER A 543 26.43 -0.10 20.19
N PRO A 544 26.39 -1.35 19.78
CA PRO A 544 27.18 -2.36 20.43
C PRO A 544 28.62 -1.85 20.50
N GLN A 545 29.18 -1.74 21.70
CA GLN A 545 30.61 -1.84 21.83
C GLN A 545 30.95 -3.12 21.08
N ILE A 546 31.86 -3.03 20.12
CA ILE A 546 32.47 -4.20 19.53
C ILE A 546 33.12 -4.93 20.72
N ALA A 547 32.32 -5.73 21.42
CA ALA A 547 32.81 -6.64 22.39
C ALA A 547 33.83 -7.47 21.63
N ARG A 548 35.10 -7.34 21.98
CA ARG A 548 36.18 -8.21 21.50
C ARG A 548 35.56 -9.60 21.45
N LEU A 549 35.54 -10.22 20.27
CA LEU A 549 34.99 -11.54 19.99
C LEU A 549 35.34 -12.50 21.13
N SER A 550 34.52 -12.53 22.16
CA SER A 550 34.49 -13.62 23.10
C SER A 550 34.02 -14.85 22.32
N LYS A 551 34.76 -15.94 22.46
CA LYS A 551 34.56 -17.24 21.79
C LYS A 551 33.07 -17.49 21.56
N PRO A 552 32.66 -18.04 20.40
CA PRO A 552 31.27 -18.33 20.09
C PRO A 552 30.67 -19.13 21.25
N ALA A 553 29.60 -18.62 21.82
CA ALA A 553 28.79 -19.38 22.76
C ALA A 553 28.42 -20.70 22.05
N ARG A 554 28.66 -21.82 22.71
CA ARG A 554 28.22 -23.14 22.24
C ARG A 554 26.79 -23.02 21.77
N ASN A 555 26.56 -23.41 20.52
CA ASN A 555 25.29 -23.53 19.83
C ASN A 555 24.15 -23.76 20.85
N PRO A 556 23.27 -22.75 21.12
CA PRO A 556 22.05 -23.06 21.83
C PRO A 556 21.29 -23.97 20.87
N ASN A 557 20.89 -25.16 21.37
CA ASN A 557 20.08 -26.11 20.64
C ASN A 557 19.03 -25.30 19.85
N PRO A 558 18.97 -25.36 18.50
CA PRO A 558 17.91 -24.74 17.76
C PRO A 558 16.63 -25.24 18.43
N ILE A 559 15.74 -24.34 18.83
CA ILE A 559 14.36 -24.71 19.14
C ILE A 559 13.85 -25.24 17.81
N ILE A 560 14.00 -26.53 17.62
CA ILE A 560 13.40 -27.27 16.53
C ILE A 560 11.92 -27.15 16.84
N PHE A 561 11.21 -26.29 16.15
CA PHE A 561 9.77 -26.44 16.01
C PHE A 561 9.59 -27.75 15.24
N SER A 562 9.77 -28.85 15.94
CA SER A 562 9.68 -30.17 15.38
C SER A 562 8.28 -30.32 14.84
N GLN A 563 8.26 -30.43 13.52
CA GLN A 563 7.23 -31.07 12.73
C GLN A 563 5.79 -30.68 13.06
N VAL A 564 5.24 -29.83 12.25
CA VAL A 564 3.82 -29.93 11.92
C VAL A 564 3.59 -31.41 11.55
N PRO A 565 2.66 -32.13 12.19
CA PRO A 565 2.36 -33.49 11.76
C PRO A 565 1.95 -33.45 10.30
N ASP A 566 2.70 -34.05 9.42
CA ASP A 566 2.28 -34.33 8.06
C ASP A 566 0.91 -35.01 8.13
N SER A 567 -0.09 -34.37 7.55
CA SER A 567 -1.39 -34.98 7.32
C SER A 567 -1.12 -36.25 6.54
N LYS A 568 -1.53 -37.37 7.14
CA LYS A 568 -1.42 -38.76 6.67
C LYS A 568 -1.53 -38.83 5.14
N HIS A 569 -0.41 -38.96 4.46
CA HIS A 569 -0.36 -39.50 3.11
C HIS A 569 -0.03 -40.98 3.21
N THR A 570 -0.99 -41.77 2.77
CA THR A 570 -1.02 -43.20 2.47
C THR A 570 0.34 -43.77 2.13
N LYS A 571 0.64 -44.86 2.81
CA LYS A 571 1.73 -45.82 2.53
C LYS A 571 1.76 -46.14 1.03
N ARG A 572 2.83 -45.76 0.36
CA ARG A 572 3.22 -46.33 -0.93
C ARG A 572 4.46 -47.17 -0.68
N THR A 573 4.28 -48.48 -0.87
CA THR A 573 5.27 -49.55 -0.79
C THR A 573 6.53 -49.25 -1.60
N LYS A 574 7.69 -49.49 -1.00
CA LYS A 574 9.00 -49.47 -1.67
C LYS A 574 9.04 -50.55 -2.74
N ALA A 575 9.14 -50.15 -4.02
CA ALA A 575 9.67 -51.01 -5.08
C ALA A 575 11.04 -50.47 -5.46
N ALA A 576 12.03 -51.34 -5.49
CA ALA A 576 13.42 -51.05 -5.81
C ALA A 576 13.53 -50.51 -7.25
N ALA A 577 14.20 -49.37 -7.42
CA ALA A 577 14.47 -48.80 -8.70
C ALA A 577 15.75 -49.37 -9.31
N ALA A 578 15.60 -50.14 -10.40
CA ALA A 578 16.69 -50.50 -11.30
C ALA A 578 17.04 -49.28 -12.20
N LYS A 579 18.33 -49.02 -12.38
CA LYS A 579 18.88 -47.96 -13.22
C LYS A 579 18.46 -48.16 -14.70
N PRO A 580 17.97 -47.17 -15.42
CA PRO A 580 17.77 -47.30 -16.87
C PRO A 580 19.08 -47.03 -17.64
N LYS A 581 19.34 -47.90 -18.63
CA LYS A 581 20.37 -47.73 -19.66
C LYS A 581 19.99 -46.60 -20.63
N PRO A 582 20.98 -45.89 -21.24
CA PRO A 582 20.67 -44.80 -22.16
C PRO A 582 20.18 -45.34 -23.51
N LYS A 583 19.13 -44.68 -24.04
CA LYS A 583 18.60 -44.89 -25.39
C LYS A 583 19.42 -44.10 -26.42
N PRO A 584 19.62 -44.62 -27.64
CA PRO A 584 20.34 -43.94 -28.71
C PRO A 584 19.55 -42.79 -29.33
N ALA A 585 20.29 -41.79 -29.83
CA ALA A 585 19.78 -40.58 -30.45
C ALA A 585 18.99 -40.87 -31.75
N PRO A 586 17.93 -40.12 -32.08
CA PRO A 586 17.21 -40.26 -33.34
C PRO A 586 17.99 -39.56 -34.47
N LYS A 587 18.08 -40.27 -35.62
CA LYS A 587 18.65 -39.80 -36.90
C LYS A 587 17.84 -38.63 -37.43
N GLN A 588 18.56 -37.58 -37.85
CA GLN A 588 18.00 -36.45 -38.58
C GLN A 588 17.43 -36.90 -39.94
N VAL A 589 16.15 -36.59 -40.16
CA VAL A 589 15.52 -36.65 -41.47
C VAL A 589 15.57 -35.26 -42.08
N ILE A 590 16.29 -35.16 -43.20
CA ILE A 590 16.39 -33.96 -44.04
C ILE A 590 15.06 -33.80 -44.78
N ALA A 591 14.28 -32.77 -44.47
CA ALA A 591 13.10 -32.41 -45.22
C ALA A 591 13.46 -31.43 -46.33
N ALA A 592 13.01 -31.78 -47.55
CA ALA A 592 13.22 -31.06 -48.81
C ALA A 592 12.47 -29.71 -48.82
N LYS A 593 13.12 -28.69 -49.43
CA LYS A 593 12.54 -27.35 -49.67
C LYS A 593 11.27 -27.43 -50.53
N PRO A 594 10.19 -26.72 -50.21
CA PRO A 594 9.08 -26.50 -51.16
C PRO A 594 9.42 -25.42 -52.18
N ARG A 595 9.04 -25.65 -53.41
CA ARG A 595 9.11 -24.74 -54.55
C ARG A 595 8.11 -23.58 -54.39
N PRO A 596 8.38 -22.39 -54.95
CA PRO A 596 7.48 -21.26 -54.87
C PRO A 596 6.29 -21.42 -55.81
N VAL A 597 5.07 -21.21 -55.29
CA VAL A 597 3.84 -21.09 -56.06
C VAL A 597 3.60 -19.63 -56.35
N THR A 598 3.58 -19.30 -57.62
CA THR A 598 3.20 -18.00 -58.18
C THR A 598 1.67 -17.88 -58.19
N ILE A 599 1.18 -16.82 -57.55
CA ILE A 599 -0.25 -16.43 -57.64
C ILE A 599 -0.33 -15.19 -58.54
N PRO A 600 -1.26 -15.13 -59.50
CA PRO A 600 -1.35 -14.02 -60.45
C PRO A 600 -2.01 -12.77 -59.87
N VAL A 601 -1.45 -11.64 -60.27
CA VAL A 601 -1.91 -10.27 -59.99
C VAL A 601 -3.15 -9.96 -60.89
N PRO A 602 -4.28 -9.44 -60.38
CA PRO A 602 -5.31 -8.83 -61.20
C PRO A 602 -4.99 -7.36 -61.47
N ALA A 603 -5.29 -7.00 -62.72
CA ALA A 603 -4.98 -5.72 -63.32
C ALA A 603 -5.74 -4.53 -62.73
N ALA A 604 -5.07 -3.38 -62.83
CA ALA A 604 -5.54 -2.05 -62.50
C ALA A 604 -6.83 -1.63 -63.20
N ARG A 605 -7.79 -1.03 -62.49
CA ARG A 605 -8.85 -0.18 -63.05
C ARG A 605 -8.67 1.28 -62.63
N LYS A 606 -8.87 2.11 -63.63
CA LYS A 606 -8.63 3.54 -63.78
C LYS A 606 -9.33 4.41 -62.72
N ALA A 607 -8.65 5.51 -62.43
CA ALA A 607 -9.11 6.68 -61.71
C ALA A 607 -10.30 7.38 -62.35
N VAL A 608 -11.23 7.87 -61.50
CA VAL A 608 -12.13 8.96 -61.81
C VAL A 608 -12.03 10.01 -60.69
N ALA A 609 -11.96 11.23 -61.10
CA ALA A 609 -11.60 12.42 -60.40
C ALA A 609 -12.75 13.10 -59.64
N ALA A 610 -12.33 13.99 -58.72
CA ALA A 610 -12.93 15.26 -58.29
C ALA A 610 -13.81 15.31 -57.03
N LYS A 611 -13.19 15.92 -56.08
CA LYS A 611 -13.54 16.94 -55.05
C LYS A 611 -15.00 17.40 -54.92
N PRO A 612 -15.49 17.86 -53.74
CA PRO A 612 -14.99 19.13 -53.17
C PRO A 612 -14.80 19.16 -51.65
N THR A 613 -13.97 20.10 -51.24
CA THR A 613 -13.65 20.58 -49.86
C THR A 613 -14.86 21.18 -49.14
N PRO A 614 -15.02 20.97 -47.83
CA PRO A 614 -15.88 21.81 -46.98
C PRO A 614 -15.13 23.04 -46.43
N LYS A 615 -15.85 24.15 -46.46
CA LYS A 615 -15.47 25.47 -46.01
C LYS A 615 -15.25 25.54 -44.52
N VAL A 616 -14.18 26.24 -44.13
CA VAL A 616 -13.89 26.71 -42.78
C VAL A 616 -14.90 27.80 -42.41
N TYR A 617 -15.65 27.60 -41.32
CA TYR A 617 -16.39 28.70 -40.68
C TYR A 617 -15.57 29.22 -39.49
N THR A 618 -15.06 30.42 -39.60
CA THR A 618 -14.53 31.24 -38.53
C THR A 618 -15.67 31.79 -37.70
N ALA A 619 -15.76 31.42 -36.43
CA ALA A 619 -16.68 32.06 -35.49
C ALA A 619 -16.07 33.37 -34.97
N GLN A 620 -16.71 34.46 -35.24
CA GLN A 620 -16.42 35.77 -34.66
C GLN A 620 -16.81 35.80 -33.20
N THR A 621 -15.85 36.18 -32.36
CA THR A 621 -16.05 36.51 -30.95
C THR A 621 -16.79 37.85 -30.81
N ARG A 622 -17.92 37.86 -30.13
CA ARG A 622 -18.55 39.05 -29.59
C ARG A 622 -18.01 39.35 -28.19
N PRO A 623 -17.74 40.64 -27.85
CA PRO A 623 -17.25 41.02 -26.54
C PRO A 623 -18.40 41.14 -25.53
N ALA A 624 -18.12 40.72 -24.29
CA ALA A 624 -19.01 40.88 -23.15
C ALA A 624 -19.03 42.33 -22.64
N PRO A 625 -20.18 42.81 -22.09
CA PRO A 625 -20.30 44.18 -21.62
C PRO A 625 -19.62 44.38 -20.24
N PRO A 626 -19.24 45.65 -19.90
CA PRO A 626 -18.44 45.91 -18.70
C PRO A 626 -19.28 45.95 -17.43
N VAL A 627 -18.73 45.37 -16.38
CA VAL A 627 -19.27 45.44 -15.01
C VAL A 627 -18.94 46.81 -14.42
N ARG A 628 -19.98 47.60 -14.07
CA ARG A 628 -19.87 48.86 -13.32
C ARG A 628 -19.52 48.56 -11.87
N LEU A 629 -18.42 49.13 -11.40
CA LEU A 629 -18.08 49.35 -9.99
C LEU A 629 -18.91 50.50 -9.44
N ALA A 630 -19.57 50.32 -8.31
CA ALA A 630 -20.17 51.42 -7.53
C ALA A 630 -19.46 51.56 -6.18
N PRO A 631 -19.36 52.75 -5.59
CA PRO A 631 -18.25 53.11 -4.69
C PRO A 631 -18.54 52.87 -3.21
N ARG A 632 -17.43 52.79 -2.47
CA ARG A 632 -17.35 52.79 -1.00
C ARG A 632 -18.04 54.07 -0.42
N GLN A 633 -18.81 53.86 0.67
CA GLN A 633 -18.99 54.91 1.67
C GLN A 633 -18.70 54.34 3.06
N ASN A 634 -17.74 54.99 3.70
CA ASN A 634 -17.52 54.97 5.15
C ASN A 634 -18.66 55.71 5.82
N ASN A 635 -19.10 55.24 6.97
CA ASN A 635 -19.34 56.16 8.10
C ASN A 635 -19.38 55.41 9.43
N ALA A 636 -18.77 56.09 10.38
CA ALA A 636 -18.54 55.70 11.77
C ALA A 636 -19.65 56.18 12.69
N ALA A 637 -19.73 55.58 13.86
CA ALA A 637 -20.15 56.11 15.16
C ALA A 637 -21.63 56.39 15.44
N ASN A 638 -22.18 55.76 16.45
CA ASN A 638 -22.57 56.24 17.79
C ASN A 638 -23.49 55.26 18.47
N ILE A 639 -23.07 54.73 19.61
CA ILE A 639 -23.46 54.96 21.03
C ILE A 639 -24.96 55.22 21.25
N LEU A 640 -25.65 54.36 22.02
CA LEU A 640 -26.24 54.64 23.33
C LEU A 640 -27.10 53.48 23.91
N ARG A 641 -26.76 53.17 25.14
CA ARG A 641 -27.43 52.56 26.27
C ARG A 641 -28.97 52.49 26.25
N SER A 642 -29.56 51.37 26.76
CA SER A 642 -30.37 51.38 27.99
C SER A 642 -30.82 49.96 28.37
N LYS A 643 -30.45 49.54 29.57
CA LYS A 643 -31.16 49.16 30.78
C LYS A 643 -32.16 47.98 30.71
N ALA A 644 -31.81 47.02 31.54
CA ALA A 644 -32.64 45.95 32.05
C ALA A 644 -33.81 46.46 32.92
N PRO A 645 -34.79 45.61 33.27
CA PRO A 645 -34.85 45.27 34.69
C PRO A 645 -35.02 43.76 35.00
N VAL A 646 -34.51 43.48 36.15
CA VAL A 646 -34.57 42.34 37.05
C VAL A 646 -35.99 42.00 37.50
N ARG A 647 -36.35 40.70 37.66
CA ARG A 647 -37.08 40.19 38.83
C ARG A 647 -36.89 38.68 39.00
N ARG A 648 -36.48 38.30 40.19
CA ARG A 648 -36.53 36.99 40.87
C ARG A 648 -37.75 37.03 41.82
N PRO A 649 -38.06 36.03 42.66
CA PRO A 649 -38.13 34.58 42.56
C PRO A 649 -39.40 33.96 43.16
N ALA A 650 -39.68 32.66 43.00
CA ALA A 650 -40.51 31.88 43.94
C ALA A 650 -40.20 30.41 43.81
N GLN A 651 -39.69 29.89 44.76
CA GLN A 651 -39.98 29.00 45.91
C GLN A 651 -40.07 27.51 45.61
N ARG A 652 -39.17 26.90 46.26
CA ARG A 652 -38.86 25.47 46.53
C ARG A 652 -40.06 24.81 47.27
N VAL A 653 -40.50 23.63 46.84
CA VAL A 653 -41.19 22.66 47.67
C VAL A 653 -40.44 21.33 47.66
N THR A 654 -39.96 20.96 48.84
CA THR A 654 -39.34 19.66 49.16
C THR A 654 -40.43 18.63 49.43
N GLN A 655 -40.32 17.42 48.88
CA GLN A 655 -40.94 16.23 49.43
C GLN A 655 -39.94 15.11 49.65
N LYS A 656 -39.98 14.54 50.85
CA LYS A 656 -39.17 13.45 51.40
C LYS A 656 -39.55 12.08 50.78
N PRO A 657 -38.63 11.12 50.82
CA PRO A 657 -38.85 9.79 50.28
C PRO A 657 -39.60 8.86 51.24
N ARG A 658 -40.38 7.96 50.69
CA ARG A 658 -41.04 6.82 51.38
C ARG A 658 -40.30 5.52 51.11
N PRO A 659 -40.38 4.53 52.01
CA PRO A 659 -39.47 3.42 52.12
C PRO A 659 -39.78 2.27 51.16
N ALA A 660 -38.71 1.47 50.89
CA ALA A 660 -38.69 0.30 50.03
C ALA A 660 -39.50 -0.89 50.59
N THR A 661 -40.19 -1.56 49.70
CA THR A 661 -40.86 -2.87 49.97
C THR A 661 -39.93 -4.00 49.53
N PRO A 662 -39.91 -5.14 50.22
CA PRO A 662 -38.92 -6.20 49.95
C PRO A 662 -39.28 -7.08 48.73
N ALA A 663 -38.24 -7.60 48.06
CA ALA A 663 -38.31 -8.48 46.91
C ALA A 663 -38.94 -9.87 47.27
N PRO A 664 -39.67 -10.49 46.34
CA PRO A 664 -40.21 -11.83 46.56
C PRO A 664 -39.13 -12.91 46.33
N ARG A 665 -39.17 -13.89 47.21
CA ARG A 665 -38.38 -15.15 47.18
C ARG A 665 -38.61 -15.90 45.89
N VAL A 666 -37.51 -16.33 45.25
CA VAL A 666 -37.53 -17.25 44.13
C VAL A 666 -37.84 -18.66 44.65
N VAL A 667 -38.94 -19.21 44.18
CA VAL A 667 -39.31 -20.64 44.39
C VAL A 667 -38.74 -21.41 43.17
N ALA A 668 -37.92 -22.43 43.43
CA ALA A 668 -37.39 -23.32 42.45
C ALA A 668 -38.49 -24.09 41.72
N GLN A 669 -38.57 -23.94 40.40
CA GLN A 669 -39.46 -24.76 39.57
C GLN A 669 -38.76 -26.07 39.21
N ALA A 670 -39.53 -27.16 39.23
CA ALA A 670 -39.14 -28.52 38.84
C ALA A 670 -38.76 -28.63 37.33
N PRO A 671 -37.92 -29.57 36.90
CA PRO A 671 -37.48 -29.70 35.53
C PRO A 671 -38.62 -30.07 34.57
N VAL A 672 -38.75 -29.33 33.51
CA VAL A 672 -39.67 -29.57 32.39
C VAL A 672 -39.17 -30.78 31.57
N PRO A 673 -40.03 -31.70 31.13
CA PRO A 673 -39.63 -32.86 30.33
C PRO A 673 -39.08 -32.42 28.95
N VAL A 674 -37.98 -33.03 28.57
CA VAL A 674 -37.36 -32.85 27.24
C VAL A 674 -38.28 -33.39 26.16
N VAL A 675 -38.86 -32.47 25.36
CA VAL A 675 -39.57 -32.82 24.13
C VAL A 675 -38.57 -33.14 23.06
N ILE A 676 -38.46 -34.40 22.64
CA ILE A 676 -37.70 -34.83 21.48
C ILE A 676 -38.38 -34.24 20.23
N PRO A 677 -37.69 -33.45 19.40
CA PRO A 677 -38.29 -32.91 18.19
C PRO A 677 -38.62 -34.06 17.21
N PRO A 678 -39.70 -33.98 16.43
CA PRO A 678 -40.05 -35.00 15.45
C PRO A 678 -38.96 -35.08 14.36
N ARG A 679 -38.71 -36.30 13.89
CA ARG A 679 -37.81 -36.60 12.77
C ARG A 679 -38.16 -35.69 11.60
N PRO A 680 -37.13 -35.04 10.95
CA PRO A 680 -37.39 -34.17 9.79
C PRO A 680 -38.02 -35.00 8.67
N ALA A 681 -39.03 -34.42 8.04
CA ALA A 681 -39.68 -34.97 6.84
C ALA A 681 -38.65 -35.21 5.72
N PRO A 682 -38.87 -36.17 4.80
CA PRO A 682 -37.95 -36.47 3.72
C PRO A 682 -37.67 -35.20 2.89
N ARG A 683 -36.39 -34.82 2.77
CA ARG A 683 -35.93 -33.70 1.93
C ARG A 683 -36.39 -33.93 0.49
N ILE A 684 -37.21 -33.05 -0.01
CA ILE A 684 -37.49 -32.93 -1.44
C ILE A 684 -36.15 -32.50 -2.08
N ILE A 685 -35.54 -33.34 -2.88
CA ILE A 685 -34.34 -33.00 -3.67
C ILE A 685 -34.77 -31.98 -4.71
N HIS A 686 -34.59 -30.73 -4.46
CA HIS A 686 -34.80 -29.69 -5.46
C HIS A 686 -33.72 -29.82 -6.52
N GLN A 687 -34.10 -29.97 -7.77
CA GLN A 687 -33.20 -29.95 -8.91
C GLN A 687 -32.47 -28.61 -8.97
N HIS A 688 -31.15 -28.63 -9.09
CA HIS A 688 -30.30 -27.43 -9.21
C HIS A 688 -29.67 -27.36 -10.59
N ASP A 689 -29.31 -26.12 -11.03
CA ASP A 689 -28.73 -25.84 -12.34
C ASP A 689 -27.19 -25.75 -12.28
N GLY A 690 -26.62 -25.63 -11.08
CA GLY A 690 -25.19 -25.59 -10.87
C GLY A 690 -24.83 -25.81 -9.41
N VAL A 691 -23.53 -25.94 -9.15
CA VAL A 691 -22.96 -26.16 -7.82
C VAL A 691 -21.92 -25.10 -7.52
N ILE A 692 -22.06 -24.44 -6.37
CA ILE A 692 -21.07 -23.50 -5.83
C ILE A 692 -20.28 -24.23 -4.75
N LYS A 693 -19.04 -24.59 -5.08
CA LYS A 693 -18.14 -25.27 -4.15
C LYS A 693 -17.65 -24.34 -3.05
N GLN A 694 -17.61 -24.85 -1.80
CA GLN A 694 -17.00 -24.14 -0.71
C GLN A 694 -15.51 -23.91 -1.01
N ARG A 695 -15.06 -22.71 -0.69
CA ARG A 695 -13.69 -22.31 -0.93
C ARG A 695 -12.82 -22.83 0.21
N ARG A 696 -12.05 -23.89 -0.03
CA ARG A 696 -11.17 -24.47 0.99
C ARG A 696 -9.87 -23.68 1.14
N TYR A 697 -9.27 -23.14 0.04
CA TYR A 697 -8.02 -22.35 0.07
C TYR A 697 -7.83 -21.48 -1.19
N GLY A 698 -7.36 -20.24 -1.00
CA GLY A 698 -6.82 -19.35 -2.04
C GLY A 698 -7.78 -18.90 -3.14
N ARG A 699 -7.38 -17.84 -3.90
CA ARG A 699 -8.07 -17.39 -5.11
C ARG A 699 -7.65 -18.26 -6.33
N ASP A 700 -7.74 -19.56 -6.23
CA ASP A 700 -7.41 -20.40 -7.36
C ASP A 700 -8.67 -20.68 -8.19
N TRP A 701 -8.94 -19.78 -9.12
CA TRP A 701 -10.03 -19.91 -10.08
C TRP A 701 -9.81 -21.02 -11.11
N HIS A 702 -8.56 -21.46 -11.31
CA HIS A 702 -8.25 -22.52 -12.30
C HIS A 702 -8.86 -23.88 -11.97
N GLN A 703 -9.22 -24.11 -10.72
CA GLN A 703 -9.83 -25.37 -10.25
C GLN A 703 -11.37 -25.31 -10.16
N LYS A 704 -11.99 -24.19 -10.54
CA LYS A 704 -13.45 -24.01 -10.45
C LYS A 704 -14.10 -24.23 -11.78
N PRO A 705 -15.31 -24.83 -11.82
CA PRO A 705 -16.09 -24.94 -13.04
C PRO A 705 -16.32 -23.56 -13.66
N GLN A 706 -16.15 -23.46 -14.95
CA GLN A 706 -16.51 -22.26 -15.72
C GLN A 706 -17.91 -22.41 -16.29
N ASN A 707 -18.74 -21.39 -16.10
CA ASN A 707 -20.05 -21.27 -16.72
C ASN A 707 -19.95 -20.22 -17.83
N ARG A 708 -20.42 -20.53 -19.01
CA ARG A 708 -20.41 -19.63 -20.15
C ARG A 708 -21.76 -18.91 -20.29
N LEU A 709 -21.71 -17.61 -20.55
CA LEU A 709 -22.90 -16.86 -20.97
C LEU A 709 -23.21 -17.19 -22.41
N MET A 710 -24.43 -17.62 -22.68
CA MET A 710 -24.82 -18.16 -23.99
C MET A 710 -26.09 -17.52 -24.58
N ASN A 711 -26.85 -16.80 -23.77
CA ASN A 711 -28.15 -16.29 -24.20
C ASN A 711 -28.00 -14.79 -24.53
N ILE A 712 -28.26 -14.39 -25.74
CA ILE A 712 -28.41 -12.99 -26.10
C ILE A 712 -29.82 -12.60 -25.67
N VAL A 713 -29.96 -11.71 -24.71
CA VAL A 713 -31.25 -11.28 -24.13
C VAL A 713 -31.63 -9.87 -24.49
N GLY A 714 -30.71 -9.08 -25.04
CA GLY A 714 -30.92 -7.74 -25.54
C GLY A 714 -29.97 -7.41 -26.70
N GLY A 715 -30.37 -6.57 -27.61
CA GLY A 715 -29.54 -6.08 -28.70
C GLY A 715 -29.00 -7.15 -29.65
N SER A 716 -27.81 -6.92 -30.21
CA SER A 716 -27.12 -7.82 -31.12
C SER A 716 -25.63 -7.92 -30.73
N ILE A 717 -25.04 -9.11 -30.90
CA ILE A 717 -23.63 -9.39 -30.65
C ILE A 717 -23.03 -10.04 -31.89
N ASN A 718 -22.02 -9.46 -32.49
CA ASN A 718 -21.43 -9.85 -33.77
C ASN A 718 -20.33 -10.91 -33.65
N GLY A 719 -20.39 -11.74 -32.61
CA GLY A 719 -19.49 -12.87 -32.40
C GLY A 719 -18.66 -12.77 -31.14
N GLY A 720 -17.80 -13.75 -30.90
CA GLY A 720 -17.05 -13.86 -29.64
C GLY A 720 -15.85 -12.91 -29.48
N TYR A 721 -15.56 -12.09 -30.48
CA TYR A 721 -14.59 -10.97 -30.35
C TYR A 721 -15.28 -9.66 -29.97
N ASP A 722 -16.52 -9.47 -30.33
CA ASP A 722 -17.41 -8.42 -29.95
C ASP A 722 -17.74 -8.56 -28.44
N LEU A 723 -18.50 -9.56 -28.07
CA LEU A 723 -18.74 -9.90 -26.68
C LEU A 723 -18.77 -11.43 -26.46
N ALA A 724 -18.02 -11.89 -25.46
CA ALA A 724 -18.14 -13.23 -24.89
C ALA A 724 -17.76 -13.21 -23.41
N ALA A 725 -18.46 -13.99 -22.59
CA ALA A 725 -18.15 -14.01 -21.16
C ALA A 725 -18.28 -15.41 -20.55
N ASN A 726 -17.40 -15.67 -19.58
CA ASN A 726 -17.45 -16.83 -18.70
C ASN A 726 -17.43 -16.37 -17.24
N TRP A 727 -18.09 -17.12 -16.37
CA TRP A 727 -18.06 -16.83 -14.96
C TRP A 727 -17.81 -18.05 -14.10
N GLN A 728 -17.28 -17.80 -12.91
CA GLN A 728 -16.96 -18.79 -11.89
C GLN A 728 -17.39 -18.28 -10.54
N THR A 729 -17.75 -19.19 -9.64
CA THR A 729 -18.17 -18.80 -8.29
C THR A 729 -17.70 -19.82 -7.26
N SER A 730 -17.53 -19.32 -6.03
CA SER A 730 -17.25 -20.11 -4.84
C SER A 730 -17.80 -19.39 -3.60
N TRP A 731 -17.90 -20.09 -2.50
CA TRP A 731 -18.36 -19.47 -1.25
C TRP A 731 -17.46 -19.86 -0.09
N ASP A 732 -17.45 -19.02 0.95
CA ASP A 732 -16.96 -19.33 2.27
C ASP A 732 -17.96 -18.81 3.32
N LYS A 733 -17.62 -18.91 4.61
CA LYS A 733 -18.54 -18.47 5.68
C LYS A 733 -18.86 -16.98 5.68
N ASP A 734 -18.03 -16.15 5.04
CA ASP A 734 -18.14 -14.69 5.07
C ASP A 734 -18.65 -14.11 3.75
N TYR A 735 -18.35 -14.78 2.61
CA TYR A 735 -18.57 -14.22 1.28
C TYR A 735 -19.04 -15.23 0.23
N LEU A 736 -19.87 -14.74 -0.68
CA LEU A 736 -20.06 -15.31 -2.02
C LEU A 736 -19.04 -14.65 -2.95
N HIS A 737 -18.16 -15.45 -3.57
CA HIS A 737 -17.12 -14.98 -4.49
C HIS A 737 -17.52 -15.27 -5.93
N ILE A 738 -17.34 -14.27 -6.78
CA ILE A 738 -17.71 -14.36 -8.19
C ILE A 738 -16.56 -13.79 -9.02
N ARG A 739 -16.23 -14.48 -10.11
CA ARG A 739 -15.32 -14.00 -11.14
C ARG A 739 -16.02 -14.06 -12.48
N VAL A 740 -15.96 -12.98 -13.25
CA VAL A 740 -16.45 -12.92 -14.62
C VAL A 740 -15.29 -12.47 -15.50
N ASP A 741 -14.94 -13.29 -16.48
CA ASP A 741 -13.96 -12.97 -17.53
C ASP A 741 -14.73 -12.62 -18.81
N THR A 742 -14.61 -11.40 -19.26
CA THR A 742 -15.28 -10.86 -20.45
C THR A 742 -14.26 -10.64 -21.56
N MET A 743 -14.55 -11.12 -22.74
CA MET A 743 -13.92 -10.72 -24.00
C MET A 743 -14.80 -9.66 -24.64
N ASP A 744 -14.19 -8.53 -25.03
CA ASP A 744 -14.86 -7.36 -25.54
C ASP A 744 -13.79 -6.52 -26.25
N ASP A 745 -14.04 -6.00 -27.44
CA ASP A 745 -13.06 -5.31 -28.25
C ASP A 745 -13.09 -3.79 -28.06
N ARG A 746 -14.17 -3.24 -27.48
CA ARG A 746 -14.30 -1.83 -27.18
C ARG A 746 -14.96 -1.61 -25.82
N PHE A 747 -14.46 -0.67 -25.03
CA PHE A 747 -14.97 -0.38 -23.68
C PHE A 747 -15.50 1.05 -23.61
N VAL A 748 -16.78 1.20 -23.42
CA VAL A 748 -17.49 2.49 -23.36
C VAL A 748 -18.07 2.71 -21.95
N LYS A 749 -18.02 3.94 -21.50
CA LYS A 749 -18.67 4.43 -20.31
C LYS A 749 -18.98 5.90 -20.52
N ASP A 750 -20.11 6.18 -21.09
CA ASP A 750 -20.50 7.56 -21.44
C ASP A 750 -21.97 7.89 -21.09
N SER A 751 -22.78 6.92 -20.67
CA SER A 751 -24.16 7.12 -20.26
C SER A 751 -24.31 7.48 -18.77
N GLY A 752 -25.49 7.97 -18.39
CA GLY A 752 -25.88 8.19 -16.99
C GLY A 752 -26.35 6.92 -16.28
N ALA A 753 -26.67 5.86 -17.03
CA ALA A 753 -27.24 4.61 -16.52
C ALA A 753 -26.19 3.48 -16.51
N PRO A 754 -25.86 2.89 -15.35
CA PRO A 754 -24.79 1.89 -15.28
C PRO A 754 -24.99 0.63 -16.13
N TRP A 755 -26.21 0.32 -16.50
CA TRP A 755 -26.60 -0.84 -17.31
C TRP A 755 -26.65 -0.54 -18.81
N SER A 756 -26.45 0.73 -19.20
CA SER A 756 -26.39 1.13 -20.61
C SER A 756 -24.95 1.18 -21.14
N ASP A 757 -23.96 1.11 -20.27
CA ASP A 757 -22.53 1.05 -20.60
C ASP A 757 -22.00 -0.36 -20.42
N ASP A 758 -20.73 -0.59 -20.79
CA ASP A 758 -20.03 -1.82 -20.48
C ASP A 758 -20.10 -2.13 -19.00
N SER A 759 -20.80 -3.19 -18.66
CA SER A 759 -21.00 -3.56 -17.27
C SER A 759 -21.30 -5.06 -17.10
N ILE A 760 -21.06 -5.53 -15.88
CA ILE A 760 -21.42 -6.87 -15.44
C ILE A 760 -22.51 -6.74 -14.39
N GLU A 761 -23.64 -7.41 -14.65
CA GLU A 761 -24.76 -7.47 -13.72
C GLU A 761 -24.77 -8.83 -13.02
N ILE A 762 -24.84 -8.81 -11.70
CA ILE A 762 -24.93 -10.00 -10.85
C ILE A 762 -26.22 -9.93 -10.05
N PHE A 763 -27.06 -10.93 -10.23
CA PHE A 763 -28.32 -11.08 -9.53
C PHE A 763 -28.22 -12.22 -8.53
N VAL A 764 -28.74 -12.01 -7.32
CA VAL A 764 -28.76 -13.01 -6.25
C VAL A 764 -30.10 -12.97 -5.55
N ASP A 765 -30.79 -14.09 -5.52
CA ASP A 765 -31.90 -14.41 -4.63
C ASP A 765 -31.32 -15.33 -3.54
N ALA A 766 -30.99 -14.74 -2.39
CA ALA A 766 -30.11 -15.40 -1.44
C ALA A 766 -30.79 -16.49 -0.59
N ASP A 767 -32.12 -16.53 -0.52
CA ASP A 767 -32.87 -17.62 0.13
C ASP A 767 -33.44 -18.64 -0.87
N GLY A 768 -33.26 -18.39 -2.17
CA GLY A 768 -33.71 -19.28 -3.25
C GLY A 768 -35.25 -19.33 -3.37
N SER A 769 -35.96 -18.29 -2.93
CA SER A 769 -37.43 -18.21 -2.95
C SER A 769 -38.02 -18.14 -4.34
N ARG A 770 -37.30 -17.52 -5.30
CA ARG A 770 -37.68 -17.37 -6.71
C ARG A 770 -39.07 -16.74 -6.89
N GLY A 771 -39.29 -15.65 -6.24
CA GLY A 771 -40.50 -14.83 -6.40
C GLY A 771 -40.67 -14.33 -7.84
N ASN A 772 -41.89 -13.94 -8.21
CA ASN A 772 -42.17 -13.31 -9.52
C ASN A 772 -41.78 -11.81 -9.55
N GLN A 773 -41.31 -11.29 -8.45
CA GLN A 773 -40.74 -9.96 -8.28
C GLN A 773 -39.75 -9.97 -7.10
N PHE A 774 -38.85 -8.99 -7.04
CA PHE A 774 -37.94 -8.82 -5.92
C PHE A 774 -38.70 -8.62 -4.60
N ASP A 775 -38.33 -9.38 -3.57
CA ASP A 775 -39.00 -9.38 -2.27
C ASP A 775 -38.62 -8.20 -1.36
N GLY A 776 -37.62 -7.39 -1.74
CA GLY A 776 -37.11 -6.27 -0.98
C GLY A 776 -36.32 -6.66 0.27
N ARG A 777 -35.97 -7.94 0.48
CA ARG A 777 -35.26 -8.45 1.65
C ARG A 777 -33.89 -9.04 1.34
N ASN A 778 -33.81 -9.97 0.40
CA ASN A 778 -32.60 -10.73 0.09
C ASN A 778 -32.43 -10.99 -1.42
N ASP A 779 -33.24 -10.35 -2.26
CA ASP A 779 -33.07 -10.27 -3.71
C ASP A 779 -32.23 -9.07 -4.10
N PHE A 780 -31.11 -9.29 -4.75
CA PHE A 780 -30.18 -8.23 -5.13
C PHE A 780 -29.86 -8.21 -6.61
N HIS A 781 -29.70 -7.01 -7.15
CA HIS A 781 -29.17 -6.74 -8.47
C HIS A 781 -28.01 -5.76 -8.36
N PHE A 782 -26.78 -6.27 -8.47
CA PHE A 782 -25.52 -5.54 -8.42
C PHE A 782 -25.04 -5.26 -9.84
N ILE A 783 -24.68 -4.01 -10.13
CA ILE A 783 -24.17 -3.59 -11.44
C ILE A 783 -22.74 -3.08 -11.27
N PHE A 784 -21.80 -3.73 -11.92
CA PHE A 784 -20.37 -3.43 -11.91
C PHE A 784 -20.01 -2.83 -13.27
N ARG A 785 -20.15 -1.50 -13.38
CA ARG A 785 -19.86 -0.78 -14.61
C ARG A 785 -18.36 -0.61 -14.79
N TRP A 786 -17.90 -0.70 -16.02
CA TRP A 786 -16.51 -0.46 -16.38
C TRP A 786 -16.01 0.87 -15.81
N ARG A 787 -14.89 0.82 -15.06
CA ARG A 787 -14.27 1.96 -14.36
C ARG A 787 -15.06 2.59 -13.21
N ASP A 788 -16.15 2.04 -12.75
CA ASP A 788 -16.71 2.45 -11.48
C ASP A 788 -15.90 1.86 -10.33
N HIS A 789 -15.61 2.69 -9.33
CA HIS A 789 -14.92 2.25 -8.12
C HIS A 789 -15.86 1.70 -7.05
N GLN A 790 -17.14 1.82 -7.27
CA GLN A 790 -18.20 1.34 -6.38
C GLN A 790 -19.23 0.57 -7.19
N VAL A 791 -19.81 -0.46 -6.56
CA VAL A 791 -20.91 -1.19 -7.14
C VAL A 791 -22.17 -0.32 -7.15
N ASN A 792 -22.89 -0.35 -8.25
CA ASN A 792 -24.21 0.24 -8.37
C ASN A 792 -25.26 -0.79 -7.95
N LEU A 793 -26.25 -0.37 -7.20
CA LEU A 793 -27.34 -1.23 -6.73
C LEU A 793 -28.63 -0.77 -7.39
N SER A 794 -29.37 -1.69 -7.99
CA SER A 794 -30.65 -1.36 -8.62
C SER A 794 -31.68 -0.87 -7.58
N GLN A 795 -32.69 -0.14 -8.05
CA GLN A 795 -33.74 0.38 -7.18
C GLN A 795 -34.60 -0.70 -6.53
N SER A 796 -34.70 -1.89 -7.17
CA SER A 796 -35.46 -3.04 -6.67
C SER A 796 -34.75 -3.78 -5.53
N SER A 797 -33.44 -3.54 -5.34
CA SER A 797 -32.64 -4.20 -4.31
C SER A 797 -32.82 -3.56 -2.94
N PRO A 798 -32.73 -4.34 -1.84
CA PRO A 798 -32.78 -3.82 -0.48
C PRO A 798 -31.70 -2.76 -0.25
N ARG A 799 -32.06 -1.58 0.22
CA ARG A 799 -31.08 -0.53 0.59
C ARG A 799 -30.47 -0.87 1.94
N ARG A 800 -29.22 -1.31 1.92
CA ARG A 800 -28.41 -1.49 3.11
C ARG A 800 -27.27 -0.49 3.08
N GLY A 801 -26.79 -0.01 4.22
CA GLY A 801 -25.72 1.00 4.31
C GLY A 801 -24.44 0.61 3.58
N ASP A 802 -23.33 0.42 4.25
CA ASP A 802 -22.10 -0.10 3.64
C ASP A 802 -22.30 -1.58 3.23
N LEU A 803 -22.36 -1.83 1.92
CA LEU A 803 -22.52 -3.19 1.37
C LEU A 803 -21.30 -4.08 1.66
N GLY A 804 -20.13 -3.50 1.96
CA GLY A 804 -18.91 -4.24 2.27
C GLY A 804 -18.42 -5.13 1.12
N ILE A 805 -18.87 -4.90 -0.11
CA ILE A 805 -18.47 -5.66 -1.30
C ILE A 805 -17.02 -5.34 -1.65
N LEU A 806 -16.21 -6.37 -1.80
CA LEU A 806 -14.85 -6.25 -2.31
C LEU A 806 -14.90 -6.52 -3.80
N GLN A 807 -14.45 -5.56 -4.61
CA GLN A 807 -14.42 -5.71 -6.07
C GLN A 807 -13.09 -5.28 -6.68
N ALA A 808 -12.72 -5.92 -7.76
CA ALA A 808 -11.62 -5.53 -8.64
C ALA A 808 -12.01 -5.80 -10.08
N MET A 809 -11.97 -4.78 -10.92
CA MET A 809 -12.16 -4.91 -12.36
C MET A 809 -10.84 -4.62 -13.06
N ASN A 810 -10.29 -5.62 -13.75
CA ASN A 810 -8.96 -5.55 -14.35
C ASN A 810 -9.05 -5.78 -15.86
N ARG A 811 -8.41 -4.88 -16.63
CA ARG A 811 -8.28 -5.05 -18.08
C ARG A 811 -7.23 -6.11 -18.42
N HIS A 812 -7.49 -6.91 -19.44
CA HIS A 812 -6.52 -7.78 -20.12
C HIS A 812 -6.47 -7.48 -21.63
N ALA A 813 -5.72 -8.26 -22.40
CA ALA A 813 -5.45 -7.96 -23.80
C ALA A 813 -6.73 -7.88 -24.66
N ASN A 814 -7.73 -8.72 -24.39
CA ASN A 814 -8.94 -8.89 -25.21
C ASN A 814 -10.22 -8.69 -24.41
N GLY A 815 -10.19 -7.87 -23.35
CA GLY A 815 -11.37 -7.69 -22.51
C GLY A 815 -11.03 -7.25 -21.07
N TYR A 816 -11.90 -7.63 -20.14
CA TYR A 816 -11.73 -7.31 -18.72
C TYR A 816 -12.25 -8.44 -17.82
N THR A 817 -11.72 -8.49 -16.60
CA THR A 817 -12.15 -9.46 -15.58
C THR A 817 -12.67 -8.71 -14.36
N LEU A 818 -13.87 -9.07 -13.91
CA LEU A 818 -14.40 -8.71 -12.61
C LEU A 818 -14.10 -9.81 -11.60
N GLU A 819 -13.55 -9.46 -10.43
CA GLU A 819 -13.56 -10.30 -9.23
C GLU A 819 -14.35 -9.57 -8.13
N ALA A 820 -15.45 -10.15 -7.69
CA ALA A 820 -16.29 -9.60 -6.62
C ALA A 820 -16.44 -10.59 -5.47
N SER A 821 -16.49 -10.07 -4.23
CA SER A 821 -16.79 -10.85 -3.03
C SER A 821 -17.91 -10.13 -2.28
N ILE A 822 -19.09 -10.74 -2.26
CA ILE A 822 -20.31 -10.19 -1.68
C ILE A 822 -20.51 -10.82 -0.29
N PRO A 823 -20.52 -10.01 0.79
CA PRO A 823 -20.71 -10.56 2.13
C PRO A 823 -22.09 -11.19 2.32
N TRP A 824 -22.18 -12.36 2.94
CA TRP A 824 -23.47 -12.97 3.29
C TRP A 824 -24.33 -12.08 4.19
N ARG A 825 -23.70 -11.28 5.05
CA ARG A 825 -24.40 -10.26 5.86
C ARG A 825 -25.15 -9.23 5.00
N THR A 826 -24.63 -8.92 3.82
CA THR A 826 -25.25 -8.01 2.85
C THR A 826 -26.41 -8.69 2.16
N LEU A 827 -26.25 -9.96 1.83
CA LEU A 827 -27.32 -10.79 1.26
C LEU A 827 -28.42 -11.15 2.30
N GLY A 828 -28.13 -11.01 3.59
CA GLY A 828 -29.10 -11.20 4.67
C GLY A 828 -29.37 -12.66 5.02
N VAL A 829 -28.47 -13.58 4.64
CA VAL A 829 -28.61 -15.02 4.90
C VAL A 829 -27.32 -15.58 5.53
N ILE A 830 -27.44 -16.71 6.19
CA ILE A 830 -26.30 -17.48 6.70
C ILE A 830 -26.11 -18.68 5.78
N PRO A 831 -24.99 -18.79 5.06
CA PRO A 831 -24.77 -19.87 4.12
C PRO A 831 -24.60 -21.21 4.83
N GLN A 832 -25.20 -22.25 4.28
CA GLN A 832 -25.05 -23.62 4.78
C GLN A 832 -24.82 -24.58 3.63
N ASN A 833 -24.02 -25.63 3.88
CA ASN A 833 -23.88 -26.73 2.93
C ASN A 833 -25.24 -27.35 2.64
N GLY A 834 -25.60 -27.49 1.36
CA GLY A 834 -26.91 -27.97 0.91
C GLY A 834 -27.97 -26.88 0.72
N SER A 835 -27.67 -25.60 1.01
CA SER A 835 -28.57 -24.48 0.68
C SER A 835 -28.59 -24.25 -0.83
N ILE A 836 -29.77 -23.85 -1.35
CA ILE A 836 -29.93 -23.42 -2.74
C ILE A 836 -30.20 -21.93 -2.76
N ILE A 837 -29.46 -21.20 -3.59
CA ILE A 837 -29.67 -19.78 -3.88
C ILE A 837 -30.02 -19.60 -5.35
N GLY A 838 -30.75 -18.53 -5.69
CA GLY A 838 -30.95 -18.09 -7.06
C GLY A 838 -29.78 -17.22 -7.53
N MET A 839 -29.25 -17.42 -8.73
CA MET A 839 -28.23 -16.56 -9.34
C MET A 839 -28.46 -16.36 -10.82
N GLU A 840 -28.08 -15.17 -11.29
CA GLU A 840 -27.94 -14.85 -12.71
C GLU A 840 -26.73 -13.95 -12.89
N VAL A 841 -26.05 -14.10 -14.02
CA VAL A 841 -24.94 -13.23 -14.44
C VAL A 841 -25.19 -12.75 -15.85
N GLN A 842 -25.14 -11.44 -16.04
CA GLN A 842 -25.33 -10.82 -17.36
C GLN A 842 -24.17 -9.87 -17.64
N VAL A 843 -23.88 -9.62 -18.91
CA VAL A 843 -22.85 -8.67 -19.35
C VAL A 843 -23.46 -7.78 -20.42
N ASN A 844 -23.38 -6.49 -20.24
CA ASN A 844 -23.76 -5.46 -21.18
C ASN A 844 -22.56 -5.02 -22.01
N ASP A 845 -22.80 -4.68 -23.26
CA ASP A 845 -21.87 -4.32 -24.29
C ASP A 845 -22.32 -3.01 -24.94
N ASP A 846 -21.46 -2.01 -24.94
CA ASP A 846 -21.68 -0.72 -25.57
C ASP A 846 -20.50 -0.35 -26.45
N ASP A 847 -20.66 -0.52 -27.76
CA ASP A 847 -19.65 -0.19 -28.75
C ASP A 847 -19.84 1.19 -29.36
N THR A 848 -21.09 1.69 -29.38
CA THR A 848 -21.45 2.87 -30.14
C THR A 848 -21.60 4.13 -29.30
N GLY A 849 -21.80 3.97 -27.97
CA GLY A 849 -22.09 5.07 -27.03
C GLY A 849 -23.57 5.40 -26.94
N ASN A 850 -23.98 5.97 -25.84
CA ASN A 850 -25.31 6.34 -25.39
C ASN A 850 -26.14 5.23 -24.77
N ASP A 851 -26.28 4.04 -25.33
CA ASP A 851 -27.00 2.90 -24.76
C ASP A 851 -26.37 1.59 -25.23
N ARG A 852 -26.57 0.52 -24.48
CA ARG A 852 -25.94 -0.77 -24.76
C ARG A 852 -26.36 -1.33 -26.12
N ASP A 853 -25.42 -1.86 -26.88
CA ASP A 853 -25.61 -2.50 -28.17
C ASP A 853 -26.00 -3.97 -28.03
N GLY A 854 -25.53 -4.66 -27.00
CA GLY A 854 -25.75 -6.05 -26.76
C GLY A 854 -25.85 -6.43 -25.27
N LYS A 855 -26.46 -7.60 -24.99
CA LYS A 855 -26.51 -8.17 -23.63
C LYS A 855 -26.47 -9.71 -23.66
N LEU A 856 -25.46 -10.27 -22.96
CA LEU A 856 -25.36 -11.71 -22.72
C LEU A 856 -25.91 -12.08 -21.35
N ALA A 857 -26.53 -13.22 -21.23
CA ALA A 857 -27.03 -13.81 -20.00
C ALA A 857 -26.56 -15.26 -19.82
N TRP A 858 -26.41 -15.70 -18.57
CA TRP A 858 -26.08 -17.07 -18.27
C TRP A 858 -27.30 -17.99 -18.34
N PHE A 859 -28.32 -17.74 -17.56
CA PHE A 859 -29.50 -18.63 -17.42
C PHE A 859 -30.77 -18.03 -18.04
N SER A 860 -31.01 -16.73 -17.82
CA SER A 860 -32.18 -16.03 -18.39
C SER A 860 -32.27 -16.15 -19.89
N LYS A 861 -33.53 -16.27 -20.39
CA LYS A 861 -33.84 -16.32 -21.82
C LYS A 861 -34.40 -15.01 -22.37
N ASN A 862 -34.60 -14.02 -21.50
CA ASN A 862 -35.12 -12.70 -21.81
C ASN A 862 -34.51 -11.67 -20.87
N ASP A 863 -34.60 -10.37 -21.17
CA ASP A 863 -34.06 -9.27 -20.36
C ASP A 863 -35.03 -8.88 -19.23
N GLU A 864 -35.45 -9.85 -18.39
CA GLU A 864 -36.40 -9.69 -17.30
C GLU A 864 -35.81 -9.98 -15.92
N ALA A 865 -34.52 -10.36 -15.86
CA ALA A 865 -33.86 -10.71 -14.60
C ALA A 865 -33.87 -9.56 -13.59
N TRP A 866 -33.82 -8.31 -14.06
CA TRP A 866 -33.82 -7.11 -13.22
C TRP A 866 -35.10 -6.91 -12.39
N ARG A 867 -36.18 -7.60 -12.70
CA ARG A 867 -37.45 -7.52 -11.98
C ARG A 867 -38.04 -8.85 -11.55
N ASN A 868 -37.53 -9.97 -12.06
CA ASN A 868 -38.13 -11.28 -11.87
C ASN A 868 -37.13 -12.38 -11.51
N PRO A 869 -36.98 -12.71 -10.20
CA PRO A 869 -36.06 -13.75 -9.74
C PRO A 869 -36.37 -15.18 -10.24
N GLN A 870 -37.54 -15.43 -10.78
CA GLN A 870 -37.85 -16.74 -11.41
C GLN A 870 -36.92 -17.05 -12.60
N ASN A 871 -36.34 -16.00 -13.22
CA ASN A 871 -35.37 -16.10 -14.30
C ASN A 871 -33.97 -16.48 -13.87
N PHE A 872 -33.69 -16.63 -12.54
CA PHE A 872 -32.39 -17.02 -12.04
C PHE A 872 -32.18 -18.53 -12.06
N GLY A 873 -30.97 -18.97 -12.33
CA GLY A 873 -30.56 -20.35 -12.15
C GLY A 873 -30.46 -20.73 -10.67
N ARG A 874 -30.72 -21.98 -10.33
CA ARG A 874 -30.58 -22.52 -8.98
C ARG A 874 -29.16 -22.99 -8.74
N MET A 875 -28.50 -22.50 -7.72
CA MET A 875 -27.14 -22.86 -7.38
C MET A 875 -27.10 -23.52 -6.00
N LEU A 876 -26.60 -24.75 -5.96
CA LEU A 876 -26.41 -25.50 -4.70
C LEU A 876 -25.08 -25.09 -4.05
N LEU A 877 -25.12 -24.67 -2.82
CA LEU A 877 -23.93 -24.49 -1.99
C LEU A 877 -23.43 -25.85 -1.52
N SER A 878 -22.19 -26.20 -1.83
CA SER A 878 -21.56 -27.48 -1.52
C SER A 878 -20.17 -27.30 -0.90
N ASP A 879 -19.79 -28.22 -0.04
CA ASP A 879 -18.44 -28.30 0.54
C ASP A 879 -17.32 -28.52 -0.48
#